data_444a4c5330b1aac8c6ef68c2e2aaed25
#
_entry.id   444a4c5330b1aac8c6ef68c2e2aaed25
#
_cell.length_a   1.000
_cell.length_b   1.000
_cell.length_c   1.000
_cell.angle_alpha   90.00
_cell.angle_beta   90.00
_cell.angle_gamma   90.00
#
_symmetry.space_group_name_H-M   'P 1'
#
loop_
_entity.id
_entity.type
_entity.pdbx_description
1 polymer ?
#
loop_
_entity_poly.entity_id
_entity_poly.type
_entity_poly.pdbx_seq_one_letter_code
_entity_poly.pdbx_strand_id
1 'polypeptide(L)'
;MNKKTKRIIWLIVIAVAVGLLFILLSDVVGRAQEISFTQFMEKLAKGEITRLHVDGYKWTGYLTDASGKVVSNSKSFTTIAPSLYDYEAVKALLQDIHTSIDIKFTDPNAGSIWSSLLPLLGVVFVALMFWLMMRSASNAGNVNMSINKSKTQVTENVKVRFSDVAGAEEEKEELQEVVEFLKAPKKFSNLGAKIPSGVLLVGPPGTGKTLFAKAVAGEAGVPFFSVSGSDFVEMYVGVGAKRVRDLFEMAKKSQPCIIFIDEIDAVGRRRGAGLGGGHDEREQTLNQILVQMDGFETNDGIIVMAATNRADILDPALLRPGRFDRQVNVNLPDVKGREQILKVHARNKPMAADVNFKTVARITVGFSGAELANLLNEAAIYAARAGKKLIENVHLYDAFDKIVMGLKKKSHVITEEDKRILAYHEAGHAVLMELCQHSDPVHEVTIIPRGNGAGGFTMHVPEDDKIFNSYNEMLDDICVTLGGRVAEELVIKDITPGASGDLRHVTSVARRMITQYGMSEELGLVAYDSDQPVFVGMEYGHSESKYSQETAAKIDAEIRRLTSEAHARATKLLQENRSILDNMARVLVERETIYTEEVKMLMKGASYQEVLEMMDGNAEERKNNPFAFVGGSNNNGDKDSEKTETAEETADAEPVETPVDTADTVDTADETPVEEAPEAEKAEETENKDEE
;
A
#
# COMPACT_ATOMS: atom_id res chain seq x y z
N MET A 1 4.21 -24.51 -14.84
CA MET A 1 3.98 -25.98 -14.92
C MET A 1 4.73 -26.54 -16.11
N ASN A 2 5.70 -27.43 -15.85
CA ASN A 2 6.65 -27.93 -16.85
C ASN A 2 5.93 -28.82 -17.89
N LYS A 3 6.39 -28.82 -19.16
CA LYS A 3 5.77 -29.64 -20.24
C LYS A 3 5.67 -31.12 -19.88
N LYS A 4 6.59 -31.66 -19.06
CA LYS A 4 6.55 -33.04 -18.54
C LYS A 4 5.40 -33.27 -17.54
N THR A 5 5.16 -32.32 -16.64
CA THR A 5 4.06 -32.40 -15.65
C THR A 5 2.68 -32.35 -16.32
N LYS A 6 2.51 -31.51 -17.36
CA LYS A 6 1.28 -31.50 -18.17
C LYS A 6 1.02 -32.82 -18.83
N ARG A 7 2.05 -33.51 -19.38
CA ARG A 7 1.88 -34.84 -20.01
C ARG A 7 1.50 -35.92 -19.01
N ILE A 8 2.04 -35.90 -17.80
CA ILE A 8 1.73 -36.85 -16.73
C ILE A 8 0.28 -36.66 -16.27
N ILE A 9 -0.15 -35.42 -16.05
CA ILE A 9 -1.55 -35.10 -15.69
C ILE A 9 -2.50 -35.55 -16.79
N TRP A 10 -2.17 -35.33 -18.08
CA TRP A 10 -2.99 -35.78 -19.19
C TRP A 10 -3.07 -37.30 -19.27
N LEU A 11 -1.99 -38.05 -18.99
CA LEU A 11 -1.98 -39.50 -18.93
C LEU A 11 -2.85 -40.04 -17.80
N ILE A 12 -2.83 -39.40 -16.63
CA ILE A 12 -3.71 -39.76 -15.50
C ILE A 12 -5.16 -39.49 -15.84
N VAL A 13 -5.47 -38.34 -16.43
CA VAL A 13 -6.84 -38.01 -16.87
C VAL A 13 -7.36 -38.99 -17.92
N ILE A 14 -6.52 -39.38 -18.87
CA ILE A 14 -6.88 -40.41 -19.88
C ILE A 14 -7.08 -41.76 -19.23
N ALA A 15 -6.24 -42.20 -18.28
CA ALA A 15 -6.40 -43.46 -17.57
C ALA A 15 -7.68 -43.50 -16.73
N VAL A 16 -8.02 -42.42 -16.05
CA VAL A 16 -9.26 -42.27 -15.29
C VAL A 16 -10.48 -42.22 -16.23
N ALA A 17 -10.37 -41.52 -17.36
CA ALA A 17 -11.44 -41.48 -18.37
C ALA A 17 -11.70 -42.82 -19.01
N VAL A 18 -10.64 -43.60 -19.32
CA VAL A 18 -10.77 -44.99 -19.84
C VAL A 18 -11.36 -45.92 -18.78
N GLY A 19 -10.98 -45.80 -17.51
CA GLY A 19 -11.57 -46.58 -16.42
C GLY A 19 -13.05 -46.25 -16.21
N LEU A 20 -13.43 -44.98 -16.24
CA LEU A 20 -14.84 -44.53 -16.19
C LEU A 20 -15.63 -44.97 -17.40
N LEU A 21 -15.04 -44.90 -18.59
CA LEU A 21 -15.66 -45.38 -19.82
C LEU A 21 -15.91 -46.91 -19.77
N PHE A 22 -14.97 -47.68 -19.21
CA PHE A 22 -15.12 -49.14 -19.01
C PHE A 22 -16.23 -49.45 -18.01
N ILE A 23 -16.36 -48.72 -16.92
CA ILE A 23 -17.46 -48.86 -15.95
C ILE A 23 -18.80 -48.49 -16.60
N LEU A 24 -18.86 -47.39 -17.36
CA LEU A 24 -20.08 -46.98 -18.08
C LEU A 24 -20.49 -47.95 -19.18
N LEU A 25 -19.52 -48.56 -19.89
CA LEU A 25 -19.80 -49.59 -20.90
C LEU A 25 -20.20 -50.92 -20.28
N SER A 26 -19.70 -51.30 -19.10
CA SER A 26 -20.14 -52.52 -18.40
C SER A 26 -21.59 -52.42 -17.92
N ASP A 27 -22.10 -51.23 -17.66
CA ASP A 27 -23.50 -51.01 -17.23
C ASP A 27 -24.51 -50.95 -18.40
N VAL A 28 -24.01 -50.83 -19.65
CA VAL A 28 -24.86 -50.76 -20.86
C VAL A 28 -25.13 -52.12 -21.46
N VAL A 29 -24.38 -53.18 -21.11
CA VAL A 29 -24.63 -54.55 -21.60
C VAL A 29 -25.73 -55.19 -20.78
N GLY A 30 -26.99 -54.91 -21.18
CA GLY A 30 -28.18 -55.68 -20.90
C GLY A 30 -28.56 -55.90 -19.44
N ARG A 31 -29.21 -54.93 -18.80
CA ARG A 31 -29.94 -55.19 -17.56
C ARG A 31 -31.06 -56.19 -17.79
N ALA A 32 -30.88 -57.44 -17.30
CA ALA A 32 -31.98 -58.41 -17.19
C ALA A 32 -33.05 -57.80 -16.25
N GLN A 33 -34.30 -57.91 -16.59
CA GLN A 33 -35.42 -57.43 -15.79
C GLN A 33 -35.49 -58.22 -14.47
N GLU A 34 -35.37 -57.59 -13.33
CA GLU A 34 -35.58 -58.24 -12.05
C GLU A 34 -37.07 -58.49 -11.84
N ILE A 35 -37.42 -59.75 -11.57
CA ILE A 35 -38.80 -60.16 -11.24
C ILE A 35 -38.80 -60.83 -9.87
N SER A 36 -39.90 -60.68 -9.13
CA SER A 36 -40.04 -61.37 -7.84
C SER A 36 -40.16 -62.90 -8.06
N PHE A 37 -39.73 -63.65 -7.02
CA PHE A 37 -39.79 -65.11 -7.10
C PHE A 37 -41.24 -65.62 -7.32
N THR A 38 -42.24 -64.93 -6.82
CA THR A 38 -43.64 -65.23 -7.01
C THR A 38 -44.05 -65.05 -8.50
N GLN A 39 -43.61 -63.97 -9.13
CA GLN A 39 -43.83 -63.71 -10.55
C GLN A 39 -43.08 -64.73 -11.46
N PHE A 40 -41.90 -65.15 -11.01
CA PHE A 40 -41.17 -66.25 -11.68
C PHE A 40 -41.97 -67.55 -11.66
N MET A 41 -42.53 -67.97 -10.50
CA MET A 41 -43.34 -69.15 -10.35
C MET A 41 -44.61 -69.08 -11.21
N GLU A 42 -45.27 -67.95 -11.31
CA GLU A 42 -46.43 -67.72 -12.14
C GLU A 42 -46.09 -67.87 -13.64
N LYS A 43 -44.97 -67.31 -14.08
CA LYS A 43 -44.50 -67.45 -15.48
C LYS A 43 -44.02 -68.87 -15.80
N LEU A 44 -43.45 -69.56 -14.85
CA LEU A 44 -43.07 -70.97 -14.96
C LEU A 44 -44.30 -71.84 -15.13
N ALA A 45 -45.37 -71.65 -14.33
CA ALA A 45 -46.64 -72.37 -14.42
C ALA A 45 -47.35 -72.11 -15.73
N LYS A 46 -47.17 -70.93 -16.36
CA LYS A 46 -47.73 -70.60 -17.69
C LYS A 46 -46.90 -71.15 -18.86
N GLY A 47 -45.73 -71.78 -18.60
CA GLY A 47 -44.84 -72.30 -19.61
C GLY A 47 -44.10 -71.29 -20.45
N GLU A 48 -43.97 -70.06 -19.93
CA GLU A 48 -43.32 -68.91 -20.62
C GLU A 48 -41.78 -68.93 -20.48
N ILE A 49 -41.19 -69.92 -19.77
CA ILE A 49 -39.76 -70.03 -19.52
C ILE A 49 -39.19 -71.25 -20.22
N THR A 50 -38.18 -71.09 -21.08
CA THR A 50 -37.57 -72.20 -21.84
C THR A 50 -36.16 -72.53 -21.41
N ARG A 51 -35.42 -71.56 -20.87
CA ARG A 51 -34.08 -71.79 -20.37
C ARG A 51 -33.93 -71.14 -19.04
N LEU A 52 -33.33 -71.86 -18.10
CA LEU A 52 -33.02 -71.35 -16.74
C LEU A 52 -31.54 -71.62 -16.44
N HIS A 53 -30.81 -70.56 -16.05
CA HIS A 53 -29.47 -70.66 -15.60
C HIS A 53 -29.44 -70.40 -14.10
N VAL A 54 -28.96 -71.34 -13.34
CA VAL A 54 -28.94 -71.32 -11.88
C VAL A 54 -27.50 -71.07 -11.38
N ASP A 55 -27.29 -69.95 -10.71
CA ASP A 55 -26.03 -69.57 -10.10
C ASP A 55 -26.30 -69.25 -8.65
N GLY A 56 -26.18 -70.27 -7.77
CA GLY A 56 -26.54 -70.15 -6.34
C GLY A 56 -27.99 -69.69 -6.18
N TYR A 57 -28.17 -68.59 -5.45
CA TYR A 57 -29.51 -68.00 -5.23
C TYR A 57 -29.98 -67.07 -6.36
N LYS A 58 -29.12 -66.74 -7.31
CA LYS A 58 -29.47 -65.89 -8.47
C LYS A 58 -29.75 -66.69 -9.67
N TRP A 59 -31.03 -66.65 -10.09
CA TRP A 59 -31.52 -67.44 -11.25
C TRP A 59 -31.78 -66.47 -12.40
N THR A 60 -31.24 -66.81 -13.58
CA THR A 60 -31.42 -66.02 -14.79
C THR A 60 -32.12 -66.85 -15.82
N GLY A 61 -33.20 -66.33 -16.37
CA GLY A 61 -34.01 -67.10 -17.36
C GLY A 61 -34.34 -66.27 -18.60
N TYR A 62 -34.78 -67.01 -19.65
CA TYR A 62 -35.22 -66.44 -20.91
C TYR A 62 -36.70 -66.75 -21.14
N LEU A 63 -37.47 -65.70 -21.52
CA LEU A 63 -38.89 -65.80 -21.83
C LEU A 63 -39.10 -66.14 -23.30
N THR A 64 -40.11 -66.91 -23.57
CA THR A 64 -40.60 -67.20 -24.94
C THR A 64 -41.75 -66.30 -25.34
N ASP A 65 -41.94 -66.08 -26.64
CA ASP A 65 -43.14 -65.47 -27.19
C ASP A 65 -44.27 -66.52 -27.33
N ALA A 66 -45.47 -66.06 -27.68
CA ALA A 66 -46.64 -66.90 -27.83
C ALA A 66 -46.50 -67.97 -28.96
N SER A 67 -45.41 -68.00 -29.73
CA SER A 67 -45.05 -68.94 -30.76
C SER A 67 -44.03 -70.02 -30.35
N GLY A 68 -43.56 -69.99 -29.08
CA GLY A 68 -42.58 -70.95 -28.55
C GLY A 68 -41.12 -70.69 -28.98
N LYS A 69 -40.83 -69.57 -29.64
CA LYS A 69 -39.47 -69.19 -30.04
C LYS A 69 -38.82 -68.28 -28.98
N VAL A 70 -37.57 -68.59 -28.61
CA VAL A 70 -36.78 -67.75 -27.72
C VAL A 70 -36.60 -66.38 -28.36
N VAL A 71 -37.11 -65.32 -27.74
CA VAL A 71 -36.96 -63.97 -28.22
C VAL A 71 -35.49 -63.57 -27.99
N SER A 72 -34.78 -63.39 -29.08
CA SER A 72 -33.38 -63.04 -29.10
C SER A 72 -33.09 -61.89 -28.14
N ASN A 73 -32.22 -62.11 -27.16
CA ASN A 73 -31.44 -61.17 -26.26
C ASN A 73 -32.17 -60.06 -25.50
N SER A 74 -33.43 -59.76 -25.69
CA SER A 74 -34.07 -58.61 -25.08
C SER A 74 -35.04 -58.90 -23.93
N LYS A 75 -35.25 -60.14 -23.56
CA LYS A 75 -36.13 -60.49 -22.43
C LYS A 75 -35.55 -61.59 -21.53
N SER A 76 -34.32 -61.37 -21.06
CA SER A 76 -33.77 -62.09 -19.94
C SER A 76 -34.25 -61.45 -18.60
N PHE A 77 -34.65 -62.33 -17.70
CA PHE A 77 -35.00 -61.90 -16.34
C PHE A 77 -34.02 -62.47 -15.32
N THR A 78 -33.94 -61.82 -14.19
CA THR A 78 -33.19 -62.29 -13.01
C THR A 78 -34.14 -62.36 -11.84
N THR A 79 -34.08 -63.44 -11.07
CA THR A 79 -34.82 -63.60 -9.82
C THR A 79 -33.87 -64.14 -8.74
N ILE A 80 -34.15 -63.86 -7.46
CA ILE A 80 -33.44 -64.44 -6.33
C ILE A 80 -34.36 -65.54 -5.71
N ALA A 81 -33.87 -66.76 -5.71
CA ALA A 81 -34.61 -67.87 -5.12
C ALA A 81 -34.40 -67.87 -3.56
N PRO A 82 -35.44 -68.21 -2.79
CA PRO A 82 -35.27 -68.37 -1.32
C PRO A 82 -34.40 -69.62 -1.03
N SER A 83 -33.60 -69.51 0.05
CA SER A 83 -32.63 -70.55 0.46
C SER A 83 -33.22 -71.93 0.79
N LEU A 84 -34.55 -72.07 0.81
CA LEU A 84 -35.28 -73.30 1.15
C LEU A 84 -35.51 -74.23 -0.04
N TYR A 85 -35.14 -73.83 -1.27
CA TYR A 85 -35.35 -74.67 -2.48
C TYR A 85 -34.02 -75.33 -2.86
N ASP A 86 -33.86 -76.55 -2.39
CA ASP A 86 -32.83 -77.44 -2.87
C ASP A 86 -33.14 -77.88 -4.33
N TYR A 87 -32.11 -78.29 -5.04
CA TYR A 87 -32.20 -78.73 -6.45
C TYR A 87 -33.32 -79.82 -6.67
N GLU A 88 -33.47 -80.73 -5.71
CA GLU A 88 -34.51 -81.80 -5.76
C GLU A 88 -35.94 -81.23 -5.67
N ALA A 89 -36.14 -80.18 -4.84
CA ALA A 89 -37.44 -79.50 -4.77
C ALA A 89 -37.77 -78.74 -6.06
N VAL A 90 -36.78 -78.13 -6.67
CA VAL A 90 -36.90 -77.40 -7.97
C VAL A 90 -37.20 -78.43 -9.10
N LYS A 91 -36.54 -79.59 -9.09
CA LYS A 91 -36.78 -80.69 -10.05
C LYS A 91 -38.15 -81.35 -9.88
N ALA A 92 -38.64 -81.56 -8.69
CA ALA A 92 -39.99 -82.04 -8.43
C ALA A 92 -41.05 -81.07 -8.91
N LEU A 93 -40.89 -79.75 -8.68
CA LEU A 93 -41.79 -78.76 -9.23
C LEU A 93 -41.78 -78.69 -10.74
N LEU A 94 -40.62 -78.88 -11.37
CA LEU A 94 -40.50 -78.90 -12.87
C LEU A 94 -41.08 -80.16 -13.50
N GLN A 95 -41.08 -81.33 -12.81
CA GLN A 95 -41.72 -82.56 -13.29
C GLN A 95 -43.24 -82.44 -13.21
N ASP A 96 -43.80 -81.76 -12.25
CA ASP A 96 -45.26 -81.56 -12.08
C ASP A 96 -45.85 -80.66 -13.18
N ILE A 97 -45.06 -79.81 -13.81
CA ILE A 97 -45.52 -78.82 -14.80
C ILE A 97 -45.46 -79.34 -16.25
N HIS A 98 -44.98 -80.57 -16.47
CA HIS A 98 -44.86 -81.20 -17.81
C HIS A 98 -44.20 -80.45 -18.94
N THR A 99 -43.26 -79.52 -18.57
CA THR A 99 -42.57 -78.63 -19.54
C THR A 99 -41.10 -79.01 -19.57
N SER A 100 -40.53 -79.27 -20.78
CA SER A 100 -39.10 -79.52 -20.96
C SER A 100 -38.31 -78.17 -20.93
N ILE A 101 -37.71 -77.87 -19.81
CA ILE A 101 -36.88 -76.65 -19.62
C ILE A 101 -35.43 -77.06 -19.61
N ASP A 102 -34.59 -76.39 -20.41
CA ASP A 102 -33.11 -76.54 -20.39
C ASP A 102 -32.53 -75.84 -19.21
N ILE A 103 -32.08 -76.58 -18.21
CA ILE A 103 -31.50 -76.01 -16.95
C ILE A 103 -30.00 -76.23 -16.98
N LYS A 104 -29.22 -75.09 -16.87
CA LYS A 104 -27.80 -75.11 -16.74
C LYS A 104 -27.39 -74.61 -15.36
N PHE A 105 -26.60 -75.44 -14.69
CA PHE A 105 -25.98 -75.08 -13.43
C PHE A 105 -24.53 -74.61 -13.65
N THR A 106 -24.11 -73.52 -13.00
CA THR A 106 -22.72 -73.13 -12.94
C THR A 106 -22.12 -73.65 -11.64
N ASP A 107 -20.99 -74.33 -11.78
CA ASP A 107 -20.19 -74.67 -10.57
C ASP A 107 -19.66 -73.40 -9.91
N PRO A 108 -20.07 -73.08 -8.68
CA PRO A 108 -19.60 -71.87 -7.99
C PRO A 108 -18.08 -71.90 -7.70
N ASN A 109 -17.46 -73.11 -7.84
CA ASN A 109 -16.04 -73.28 -7.62
C ASN A 109 -15.21 -73.31 -8.92
N ALA A 110 -15.85 -73.26 -10.12
CA ALA A 110 -15.12 -73.08 -11.37
C ALA A 110 -14.62 -71.67 -11.51
N GLY A 111 -13.66 -71.27 -10.63
CA GLY A 111 -12.99 -69.97 -10.66
C GLY A 111 -12.29 -69.77 -11.98
N SER A 112 -12.77 -68.85 -12.77
CA SER A 112 -12.05 -68.30 -13.91
C SER A 112 -10.70 -67.84 -13.45
N ILE A 113 -9.60 -68.30 -14.07
CA ILE A 113 -8.22 -67.87 -13.80
C ILE A 113 -8.13 -66.36 -13.82
N TRP A 114 -8.99 -65.69 -14.56
CA TRP A 114 -9.10 -64.21 -14.62
C TRP A 114 -9.64 -63.60 -13.33
N SER A 115 -10.51 -64.26 -12.58
CA SER A 115 -11.01 -63.70 -11.30
C SER A 115 -9.97 -63.68 -10.21
N SER A 116 -8.96 -64.59 -10.28
CA SER A 116 -7.81 -64.63 -9.35
C SER A 116 -6.66 -63.71 -9.80
N LEU A 117 -6.51 -63.44 -11.12
CA LEU A 117 -5.47 -62.59 -11.67
C LEU A 117 -5.83 -61.10 -11.59
N LEU A 118 -7.09 -60.71 -11.64
CA LEU A 118 -7.53 -59.31 -11.60
C LEU A 118 -7.13 -58.58 -10.32
N PRO A 119 -7.32 -59.16 -9.11
CA PRO A 119 -6.83 -58.52 -7.87
C PRO A 119 -5.33 -58.40 -7.82
N LEU A 120 -4.59 -59.39 -8.34
CA LEU A 120 -3.14 -59.40 -8.38
C LEU A 120 -2.58 -58.28 -9.29
N LEU A 121 -3.22 -58.09 -10.46
CA LEU A 121 -2.92 -56.94 -11.35
C LEU A 121 -3.21 -55.60 -10.67
N GLY A 122 -4.26 -55.51 -9.87
CA GLY A 122 -4.59 -54.35 -9.06
C GLY A 122 -3.49 -54.03 -8.04
N VAL A 123 -2.98 -55.04 -7.33
CA VAL A 123 -1.88 -54.86 -6.36
C VAL A 123 -0.59 -54.42 -7.07
N VAL A 124 -0.27 -55.03 -8.22
CA VAL A 124 0.90 -54.64 -9.03
C VAL A 124 0.76 -53.21 -9.55
N PHE A 125 -0.44 -52.80 -9.96
CA PHE A 125 -0.72 -51.43 -10.39
C PHE A 125 -0.58 -50.44 -9.26
N VAL A 126 -1.12 -50.74 -8.09
CA VAL A 126 -0.97 -49.89 -6.87
C VAL A 126 0.51 -49.80 -6.45
N ALA A 127 1.26 -50.92 -6.46
CA ALA A 127 2.68 -50.93 -6.17
C ALA A 127 3.49 -50.12 -7.20
N LEU A 128 3.15 -50.19 -8.47
CA LEU A 128 3.77 -49.39 -9.55
C LEU A 128 3.46 -47.91 -9.37
N MET A 129 2.19 -47.58 -9.08
CA MET A 129 1.79 -46.20 -8.79
C MET A 129 2.48 -45.66 -7.55
N PHE A 130 2.59 -46.46 -6.49
CA PHE A 130 3.34 -46.07 -5.27
C PHE A 130 4.84 -45.90 -5.56
N TRP A 131 5.44 -46.77 -6.36
CA TRP A 131 6.83 -46.64 -6.80
C TRP A 131 7.06 -45.40 -7.67
N LEU A 132 6.12 -45.12 -8.61
CA LEU A 132 6.16 -43.88 -9.43
C LEU A 132 5.96 -42.64 -8.56
N MET A 133 5.10 -42.70 -7.55
CA MET A 133 4.88 -41.62 -6.59
C MET A 133 6.11 -41.42 -5.69
N MET A 134 6.72 -42.47 -5.20
CA MET A 134 8.00 -42.38 -4.46
C MET A 134 9.16 -41.86 -5.33
N ARG A 135 9.25 -42.31 -6.57
CA ARG A 135 10.23 -41.79 -7.54
C ARG A 135 9.97 -40.33 -7.91
N SER A 136 8.72 -39.91 -7.96
CA SER A 136 8.32 -38.51 -8.12
C SER A 136 8.60 -37.70 -6.87
N ALA A 137 8.42 -38.24 -5.67
CA ALA A 137 8.74 -37.60 -4.40
C ALA A 137 10.25 -37.45 -4.17
N SER A 138 11.07 -38.41 -4.61
CA SER A 138 12.53 -38.28 -4.56
C SER A 138 13.07 -37.21 -5.54
N ASN A 139 12.39 -36.99 -6.68
CA ASN A 139 12.66 -35.86 -7.57
C ASN A 139 12.07 -34.53 -7.05
N ALA A 140 11.03 -34.55 -6.22
CA ALA A 140 10.47 -33.34 -5.57
C ALA A 140 11.41 -32.80 -4.47
N GLY A 141 12.24 -33.63 -3.88
CA GLY A 141 13.29 -33.19 -2.97
C GLY A 141 14.30 -32.23 -3.62
N ASN A 142 14.55 -32.38 -4.92
CA ASN A 142 15.38 -31.43 -5.69
C ASN A 142 14.62 -30.19 -6.20
N VAL A 143 13.28 -30.23 -6.25
CA VAL A 143 12.44 -29.08 -6.62
C VAL A 143 12.27 -28.13 -5.41
N ASN A 144 12.28 -28.66 -4.18
CA ASN A 144 12.27 -27.84 -2.96
C ASN A 144 13.58 -27.04 -2.76
N MET A 145 14.68 -27.39 -3.39
CA MET A 145 15.89 -26.55 -3.42
C MET A 145 15.77 -25.35 -4.37
N SER A 146 14.86 -25.35 -5.34
CA SER A 146 14.66 -24.20 -6.25
C SER A 146 13.58 -23.22 -5.81
N ILE A 147 12.71 -23.61 -4.86
CA ILE A 147 11.74 -22.71 -4.23
C ILE A 147 12.44 -21.74 -3.25
N ASN A 148 13.64 -22.07 -2.83
CA ASN A 148 14.44 -21.34 -1.86
C ASN A 148 15.48 -20.38 -2.46
N LYS A 149 15.44 -20.07 -3.75
CA LYS A 149 16.20 -18.92 -4.24
C LYS A 149 15.51 -17.67 -3.72
N SER A 150 16.11 -17.07 -2.70
CA SER A 150 15.76 -15.74 -2.18
C SER A 150 15.50 -14.80 -3.36
N LYS A 151 14.40 -14.07 -3.32
CA LYS A 151 14.10 -13.02 -4.30
C LYS A 151 15.00 -11.78 -4.09
N THR A 152 16.07 -11.91 -3.32
CA THR A 152 17.02 -10.84 -3.06
C THR A 152 17.52 -10.28 -4.38
N GLN A 153 17.26 -9.03 -4.64
CA GLN A 153 17.80 -8.32 -5.79
C GLN A 153 19.21 -7.86 -5.44
N VAL A 154 20.20 -8.49 -6.05
CA VAL A 154 21.58 -8.05 -5.94
C VAL A 154 21.87 -7.13 -7.11
N THR A 155 22.20 -5.88 -6.83
CA THR A 155 22.66 -4.92 -7.83
C THR A 155 24.13 -4.62 -7.58
N GLU A 156 25.00 -5.24 -8.35
CA GLU A 156 26.46 -5.08 -8.19
C GLU A 156 26.94 -3.67 -8.50
N ASN A 157 26.27 -2.95 -9.43
CA ASN A 157 26.60 -1.58 -9.80
C ASN A 157 25.35 -0.69 -9.75
N VAL A 158 25.15 0.01 -8.66
CA VAL A 158 24.12 1.03 -8.54
C VAL A 158 24.58 2.31 -9.24
N LYS A 159 23.81 2.77 -10.23
CA LYS A 159 24.13 3.99 -10.99
C LYS A 159 23.65 5.28 -10.32
N VAL A 160 22.72 5.16 -9.39
CA VAL A 160 22.12 6.30 -8.68
C VAL A 160 23.15 6.91 -7.74
N ARG A 161 23.26 8.25 -7.74
CA ARG A 161 24.18 9.01 -6.89
C ARG A 161 23.42 10.11 -6.14
N PHE A 162 24.09 10.80 -5.19
CA PHE A 162 23.48 11.94 -4.48
C PHE A 162 23.09 13.08 -5.42
N SER A 163 23.73 13.23 -6.57
CA SER A 163 23.33 14.17 -7.63
C SER A 163 21.96 13.89 -8.25
N ASP A 164 21.47 12.66 -8.12
CA ASP A 164 20.15 12.26 -8.61
C ASP A 164 19.05 12.43 -7.55
N VAL A 165 19.44 12.68 -6.30
CA VAL A 165 18.55 13.01 -5.19
C VAL A 165 18.48 14.52 -5.08
N ALA A 166 17.32 15.10 -5.36
CA ALA A 166 17.11 16.53 -5.28
C ALA A 166 16.51 16.93 -3.92
N GLY A 167 16.93 18.06 -3.39
CA GLY A 167 16.54 18.52 -2.04
C GLY A 167 17.17 17.68 -0.94
N ALA A 168 16.74 17.90 0.30
CA ALA A 168 17.16 17.13 1.47
C ALA A 168 18.69 17.13 1.66
N GLU A 169 19.26 18.31 1.70
CA GLU A 169 20.73 18.49 1.78
C GLU A 169 21.27 18.02 3.14
N GLU A 170 20.52 18.22 4.22
CA GLU A 170 20.87 17.79 5.56
C GLU A 170 20.91 16.24 5.66
N GLU A 171 19.91 15.57 5.10
CA GLU A 171 19.90 14.12 5.05
C GLU A 171 21.04 13.55 4.19
N LYS A 172 21.42 14.24 3.12
CA LYS A 172 22.58 13.86 2.31
C LYS A 172 23.88 14.01 3.07
N GLU A 173 24.05 15.10 3.83
CA GLU A 173 25.25 15.34 4.65
C GLU A 173 25.39 14.26 5.72
N GLU A 174 24.30 13.91 6.41
CA GLU A 174 24.28 12.84 7.39
C GLU A 174 24.62 11.47 6.78
N LEU A 175 24.09 11.18 5.59
CA LEU A 175 24.38 9.95 4.87
C LEU A 175 25.77 9.93 4.20
N GLN A 176 26.38 11.10 3.95
CA GLN A 176 27.73 11.21 3.42
C GLN A 176 28.78 10.60 4.37
N GLU A 177 28.56 10.70 5.68
CA GLU A 177 29.41 10.02 6.67
C GLU A 177 29.41 8.50 6.45
N VAL A 178 28.23 7.91 6.15
CA VAL A 178 28.10 6.48 5.87
C VAL A 178 28.88 6.10 4.62
N VAL A 179 28.84 6.93 3.58
CA VAL A 179 29.62 6.75 2.36
C VAL A 179 31.14 6.79 2.65
N GLU A 180 31.59 7.75 3.47
CA GLU A 180 33.00 7.84 3.87
C GLU A 180 33.46 6.61 4.65
N PHE A 181 32.65 6.08 5.54
CA PHE A 181 32.92 4.83 6.25
C PHE A 181 33.13 3.67 5.29
N LEU A 182 32.24 3.52 4.31
CA LEU A 182 32.34 2.43 3.32
C LEU A 182 33.57 2.57 2.42
N LYS A 183 33.95 3.80 2.05
CA LYS A 183 35.13 4.09 1.22
C LYS A 183 36.45 3.93 1.97
N ALA A 184 36.50 4.32 3.24
CA ALA A 184 37.75 4.36 4.00
C ALA A 184 37.57 3.93 5.48
N PRO A 185 37.17 2.67 5.76
CA PRO A 185 36.86 2.21 7.12
C PRO A 185 38.05 2.36 8.10
N LYS A 186 39.29 2.18 7.59
CA LYS A 186 40.50 2.31 8.41
C LYS A 186 40.76 3.70 8.94
N LYS A 187 40.31 4.77 8.27
CA LYS A 187 40.44 6.17 8.73
C LYS A 187 39.76 6.36 10.09
N PHE A 188 38.60 5.75 10.26
CA PHE A 188 37.75 5.88 11.45
C PHE A 188 38.17 4.90 12.56
N SER A 189 38.46 3.64 12.22
CA SER A 189 38.87 2.64 13.20
C SER A 189 40.20 2.98 13.87
N ASN A 190 41.15 3.63 13.16
CA ASN A 190 42.43 4.07 13.72
C ASN A 190 42.26 5.15 14.81
N LEU A 191 41.16 5.92 14.80
CA LEU A 191 40.82 6.92 15.80
C LEU A 191 39.90 6.35 16.89
N GLY A 192 39.60 5.03 16.86
CA GLY A 192 38.70 4.37 17.80
C GLY A 192 37.21 4.66 17.58
N ALA A 193 36.83 5.28 16.45
CA ALA A 193 35.44 5.52 16.11
C ALA A 193 34.76 4.19 15.75
N LYS A 194 33.56 3.96 16.29
CA LYS A 194 32.72 2.82 15.95
C LYS A 194 31.90 3.12 14.70
N ILE A 195 31.99 2.26 13.72
CA ILE A 195 31.18 2.32 12.50
C ILE A 195 29.72 1.97 12.88
N PRO A 196 28.71 2.74 12.43
CA PRO A 196 27.31 2.40 12.68
C PRO A 196 26.98 1.05 12.01
N SER A 197 26.40 0.14 12.79
CA SER A 197 26.00 -1.18 12.29
C SER A 197 24.77 -1.07 11.39
N GLY A 198 23.91 -0.09 11.65
CA GLY A 198 22.70 0.13 10.87
C GLY A 198 22.20 1.56 10.87
N VAL A 199 21.53 1.91 9.78
CA VAL A 199 20.87 3.19 9.54
C VAL A 199 19.41 2.97 9.24
N LEU A 200 18.53 3.60 10.01
CA LEU A 200 17.09 3.56 9.80
C LEU A 200 16.63 4.85 9.12
N LEU A 201 16.07 4.73 7.92
CA LEU A 201 15.45 5.83 7.20
C LEU A 201 13.95 5.89 7.58
N VAL A 202 13.53 6.98 8.19
CA VAL A 202 12.15 7.19 8.67
C VAL A 202 11.54 8.36 7.91
N GLY A 203 10.25 8.29 7.60
CA GLY A 203 9.53 9.43 7.02
C GLY A 203 8.28 9.01 6.26
N PRO A 204 7.49 9.98 5.78
CA PRO A 204 6.28 9.72 5.01
C PRO A 204 6.53 8.90 3.75
N PRO A 205 5.51 8.21 3.21
CA PRO A 205 5.66 7.49 1.94
C PRO A 205 5.97 8.46 0.79
N GLY A 206 6.76 7.99 -0.17
CA GLY A 206 7.09 8.79 -1.36
C GLY A 206 8.21 9.81 -1.19
N THR A 207 8.84 9.95 -0.01
CA THR A 207 9.93 10.92 0.25
C THR A 207 11.29 10.48 -0.32
N GLY A 208 11.39 9.26 -0.87
CA GLY A 208 12.62 8.82 -1.54
C GLY A 208 13.56 7.97 -0.69
N LYS A 209 13.14 7.42 0.45
CA LYS A 209 13.97 6.58 1.34
C LYS A 209 14.75 5.49 0.61
N THR A 210 14.09 4.73 -0.25
CA THR A 210 14.73 3.70 -1.09
C THR A 210 15.72 4.31 -2.09
N LEU A 211 15.46 5.52 -2.59
CA LEU A 211 16.36 6.25 -3.49
C LEU A 211 17.62 6.69 -2.76
N PHE A 212 17.51 7.20 -1.52
CA PHE A 212 18.64 7.53 -0.66
C PHE A 212 19.54 6.33 -0.41
N ALA A 213 18.96 5.19 -0.02
CA ALA A 213 19.75 3.96 0.20
C ALA A 213 20.53 3.53 -1.05
N LYS A 214 19.91 3.64 -2.23
CA LYS A 214 20.58 3.39 -3.52
C LYS A 214 21.67 4.43 -3.80
N ALA A 215 21.42 5.69 -3.50
CA ALA A 215 22.40 6.75 -3.72
C ALA A 215 23.65 6.56 -2.84
N VAL A 216 23.48 6.18 -1.57
CA VAL A 216 24.59 5.82 -0.67
C VAL A 216 25.43 4.69 -1.26
N ALA A 217 24.79 3.62 -1.74
CA ALA A 217 25.51 2.48 -2.35
C ALA A 217 26.23 2.89 -3.64
N GLY A 218 25.57 3.67 -4.50
CA GLY A 218 26.18 4.17 -5.75
C GLY A 218 27.33 5.14 -5.50
N GLU A 219 27.19 6.02 -4.49
CA GLU A 219 28.24 6.97 -4.11
C GLU A 219 29.45 6.27 -3.47
N ALA A 220 29.18 5.26 -2.63
CA ALA A 220 30.22 4.42 -2.05
C ALA A 220 30.86 3.45 -3.04
N GLY A 221 30.18 3.12 -4.14
CA GLY A 221 30.63 2.15 -5.15
C GLY A 221 30.62 0.69 -4.66
N VAL A 222 29.66 0.35 -3.76
CA VAL A 222 29.56 -0.97 -3.13
C VAL A 222 28.32 -1.73 -3.61
N PRO A 223 28.32 -3.07 -3.56
CA PRO A 223 27.15 -3.89 -3.86
C PRO A 223 25.96 -3.56 -2.96
N PHE A 224 24.76 -3.62 -3.54
CA PHE A 224 23.49 -3.29 -2.89
C PHE A 224 22.57 -4.50 -2.90
N PHE A 225 22.26 -5.03 -1.72
CA PHE A 225 21.35 -6.16 -1.51
C PHE A 225 20.00 -5.61 -1.03
N SER A 226 18.99 -5.60 -1.90
CA SER A 226 17.66 -5.07 -1.58
C SER A 226 16.65 -6.20 -1.37
N VAL A 227 15.86 -6.08 -0.30
CA VAL A 227 14.75 -6.98 0.04
C VAL A 227 13.64 -6.17 0.69
N SER A 228 12.38 -6.58 0.48
CA SER A 228 11.25 -6.03 1.24
C SER A 228 11.08 -6.81 2.54
N GLY A 229 10.74 -6.12 3.64
CA GLY A 229 10.36 -6.76 4.90
C GLY A 229 9.21 -7.75 4.73
N SER A 230 8.29 -7.48 3.80
CA SER A 230 7.21 -8.40 3.45
C SER A 230 7.68 -9.73 2.84
N ASP A 231 8.85 -9.77 2.18
CA ASP A 231 9.41 -10.99 1.62
C ASP A 231 9.85 -12.01 2.69
N PHE A 232 10.02 -11.55 3.93
CA PHE A 232 10.35 -12.40 5.06
C PHE A 232 9.13 -13.00 5.76
N VAL A 233 7.92 -12.47 5.48
CA VAL A 233 6.68 -12.98 6.07
C VAL A 233 6.15 -14.12 5.21
N GLU A 234 6.19 -15.34 5.74
CA GLU A 234 5.73 -16.55 5.04
C GLU A 234 4.76 -17.34 5.93
N MET A 235 3.98 -18.24 5.32
CA MET A 235 3.05 -19.10 6.07
C MET A 235 3.73 -20.23 6.84
N TYR A 236 4.97 -20.56 6.50
CA TYR A 236 5.70 -21.68 7.11
C TYR A 236 6.76 -21.19 8.09
N VAL A 237 6.67 -21.65 9.33
CA VAL A 237 7.58 -21.27 10.42
C VAL A 237 9.05 -21.59 10.03
N GLY A 238 9.93 -20.61 10.24
CA GLY A 238 11.38 -20.72 10.00
C GLY A 238 11.86 -20.42 8.60
N VAL A 239 10.98 -20.22 7.61
CA VAL A 239 11.37 -19.87 6.24
C VAL A 239 11.91 -18.44 6.18
N GLY A 240 11.23 -17.49 6.84
CA GLY A 240 11.67 -16.11 6.95
C GLY A 240 13.05 -15.99 7.62
N ALA A 241 13.23 -16.65 8.75
CA ALA A 241 14.51 -16.70 9.46
C ALA A 241 15.65 -17.31 8.62
N LYS A 242 15.34 -18.29 7.78
CA LYS A 242 16.32 -18.85 6.84
C LYS A 242 16.70 -17.85 5.76
N ARG A 243 15.73 -17.13 5.18
CA ARG A 243 16.01 -16.09 4.16
C ARG A 243 16.89 -14.98 4.72
N VAL A 244 16.65 -14.57 5.98
CA VAL A 244 17.52 -13.61 6.65
C VAL A 244 18.95 -14.15 6.71
N ARG A 245 19.18 -15.39 7.17
CA ARG A 245 20.52 -15.98 7.20
C ARG A 245 21.17 -16.02 5.82
N ASP A 246 20.44 -16.49 4.82
CA ASP A 246 20.94 -16.60 3.44
C ASP A 246 21.35 -15.21 2.89
N LEU A 247 20.58 -14.15 3.17
CA LEU A 247 20.88 -12.77 2.79
C LEU A 247 22.18 -12.27 3.45
N PHE A 248 22.31 -12.43 4.76
CA PHE A 248 23.48 -12.00 5.52
C PHE A 248 24.74 -12.80 5.14
N GLU A 249 24.60 -14.09 4.84
CA GLU A 249 25.71 -14.91 4.30
C GLU A 249 26.18 -14.45 2.91
N MET A 250 25.24 -14.04 2.04
CA MET A 250 25.59 -13.46 0.73
C MET A 250 26.33 -12.13 0.90
N ALA A 251 25.86 -11.26 1.80
CA ALA A 251 26.50 -9.99 2.09
C ALA A 251 27.92 -10.17 2.65
N LYS A 252 28.12 -11.12 3.59
CA LYS A 252 29.46 -11.46 4.12
C LYS A 252 30.46 -11.91 3.05
N LYS A 253 30.00 -12.47 1.94
CA LYS A 253 30.85 -12.87 0.82
C LYS A 253 31.20 -11.73 -0.14
N SER A 254 30.48 -10.59 -0.03
CA SER A 254 30.57 -9.47 -0.96
C SER A 254 30.94 -8.15 -0.26
N GLN A 255 31.71 -8.24 0.81
CA GLN A 255 32.18 -7.09 1.59
C GLN A 255 33.18 -6.22 0.79
N PRO A 256 33.14 -4.87 0.91
CA PRO A 256 32.13 -4.06 1.61
C PRO A 256 30.81 -3.99 0.81
N CYS A 257 29.65 -3.93 1.52
CA CYS A 257 28.35 -3.89 0.88
C CYS A 257 27.27 -3.24 1.77
N ILE A 258 26.11 -2.91 1.17
CA ILE A 258 24.92 -2.46 1.87
C ILE A 258 23.83 -3.51 1.76
N ILE A 259 23.22 -3.86 2.90
CA ILE A 259 21.96 -4.60 2.98
C ILE A 259 20.85 -3.57 3.18
N PHE A 260 19.86 -3.54 2.30
CA PHE A 260 18.71 -2.66 2.42
C PHE A 260 17.42 -3.45 2.61
N ILE A 261 16.71 -3.16 3.71
CA ILE A 261 15.43 -3.76 4.06
C ILE A 261 14.36 -2.67 3.95
N ASP A 262 13.57 -2.72 2.89
CA ASP A 262 12.44 -1.80 2.73
C ASP A 262 11.24 -2.30 3.56
N GLU A 263 10.40 -1.38 4.02
CA GLU A 263 9.22 -1.72 4.83
C GLU A 263 9.53 -2.64 6.01
N ILE A 264 10.57 -2.29 6.79
CA ILE A 264 11.03 -3.11 7.94
C ILE A 264 9.92 -3.34 8.97
N ASP A 265 8.93 -2.47 9.05
CA ASP A 265 7.76 -2.57 9.92
C ASP A 265 6.88 -3.80 9.62
N ALA A 266 6.99 -4.40 8.44
CA ALA A 266 6.32 -5.67 8.14
C ALA A 266 6.76 -6.82 9.06
N VAL A 267 8.05 -6.83 9.49
CA VAL A 267 8.63 -7.84 10.37
C VAL A 267 9.05 -7.28 11.73
N GLY A 268 9.35 -5.98 11.80
CA GLY A 268 9.91 -5.29 12.96
C GLY A 268 8.90 -4.76 13.96
N ARG A 269 7.62 -5.08 13.85
CA ARG A 269 6.55 -4.56 14.71
C ARG A 269 6.67 -5.08 16.15
N ARG A 270 6.32 -4.23 17.14
CA ARG A 270 6.25 -4.57 18.57
C ARG A 270 5.44 -5.83 18.83
N ARG A 271 5.87 -6.62 19.80
CA ARG A 271 5.20 -7.83 20.27
C ARG A 271 3.82 -7.47 20.84
N GLY A 272 2.77 -8.10 20.33
CA GLY A 272 1.42 -7.91 20.82
C GLY A 272 0.86 -9.20 21.39
N ALA A 273 0.06 -9.12 22.43
CA ALA A 273 -0.70 -10.24 22.98
C ALA A 273 -1.86 -10.61 22.02
N GLY A 274 -1.55 -11.06 20.81
CA GLY A 274 -2.55 -11.52 19.83
C GLY A 274 -2.65 -13.03 19.82
N LEU A 275 -3.86 -13.54 20.03
CA LEU A 275 -4.22 -14.95 19.87
C LEU A 275 -4.27 -15.32 18.36
N GLY A 276 -3.10 -15.69 17.75
CA GLY A 276 -3.10 -16.18 16.39
C GLY A 276 -1.72 -16.64 15.89
N GLY A 277 -1.64 -17.84 15.31
CA GLY A 277 -0.42 -18.56 14.91
C GLY A 277 0.44 -17.92 13.81
N GLY A 278 0.15 -16.68 13.35
CA GLY A 278 0.98 -15.94 12.41
C GLY A 278 2.00 -15.01 13.09
N HIS A 279 1.97 -14.90 14.41
CA HIS A 279 2.88 -14.04 15.18
C HIS A 279 4.25 -14.69 15.42
N ASP A 280 4.27 -15.98 15.65
CA ASP A 280 5.49 -16.75 16.00
C ASP A 280 6.54 -16.69 14.88
N GLU A 281 6.11 -16.72 13.62
CA GLU A 281 7.02 -16.67 12.47
C GLU A 281 7.68 -15.31 12.32
N ARG A 282 6.90 -14.22 12.49
CA ARG A 282 7.44 -12.84 12.43
C ARG A 282 8.43 -12.59 13.57
N GLU A 283 8.10 -13.01 14.79
CA GLU A 283 9.00 -12.88 15.93
C GLU A 283 10.30 -13.68 15.74
N GLN A 284 10.20 -14.90 15.18
CA GLN A 284 11.38 -15.71 14.87
C GLN A 284 12.26 -15.03 13.80
N THR A 285 11.63 -14.43 12.80
CA THR A 285 12.33 -13.69 11.75
C THR A 285 12.98 -12.43 12.29
N LEU A 286 12.25 -11.64 13.10
CA LEU A 286 12.81 -10.47 13.79
C LEU A 286 14.01 -10.85 14.66
N ASN A 287 13.87 -11.88 15.51
CA ASN A 287 14.96 -12.34 16.35
C ASN A 287 16.18 -12.77 15.51
N GLN A 288 15.94 -13.37 14.32
CA GLN A 288 17.05 -13.73 13.42
C GLN A 288 17.74 -12.49 12.82
N ILE A 289 16.99 -11.43 12.46
CA ILE A 289 17.57 -10.15 12.03
C ILE A 289 18.46 -9.59 13.14
N LEU A 290 17.94 -9.52 14.38
CA LEU A 290 18.67 -9.01 15.54
C LEU A 290 19.97 -9.81 15.78
N VAL A 291 19.90 -11.15 15.76
CA VAL A 291 21.07 -12.03 15.93
C VAL A 291 22.11 -11.81 14.82
N GLN A 292 21.66 -11.60 13.57
CA GLN A 292 22.60 -11.37 12.48
C GLN A 292 23.24 -9.98 12.56
N MET A 293 22.52 -8.96 13.02
CA MET A 293 23.08 -7.62 13.26
C MET A 293 24.07 -7.62 14.42
N ASP A 294 23.73 -8.29 15.52
CA ASP A 294 24.62 -8.42 16.68
C ASP A 294 25.88 -9.27 16.38
N GLY A 295 25.86 -10.07 15.33
CA GLY A 295 26.95 -10.94 14.88
C GLY A 295 27.94 -10.30 13.90
N PHE A 296 27.85 -8.99 13.66
CA PHE A 296 28.86 -8.27 12.88
C PHE A 296 30.02 -7.83 13.76
N GLU A 297 31.24 -8.09 13.28
CA GLU A 297 32.42 -7.45 13.85
C GLU A 297 32.53 -6.02 13.33
N THR A 298 33.05 -5.11 14.15
CA THR A 298 33.11 -3.65 13.87
C THR A 298 33.86 -3.30 12.57
N ASN A 299 34.51 -4.27 11.92
CA ASN A 299 35.34 -4.08 10.73
C ASN A 299 34.83 -4.81 9.49
N ASP A 300 33.65 -5.43 9.54
CA ASP A 300 33.14 -6.25 8.42
C ASP A 300 32.77 -5.46 7.17
N GLY A 301 32.69 -4.12 7.26
CA GLY A 301 32.36 -3.26 6.10
C GLY A 301 30.95 -3.49 5.55
N ILE A 302 30.05 -4.08 6.34
CA ILE A 302 28.64 -4.28 6.01
C ILE A 302 27.81 -3.26 6.79
N ILE A 303 26.99 -2.49 6.09
CA ILE A 303 26.03 -1.58 6.72
C ILE A 303 24.61 -2.05 6.38
N VAL A 304 23.79 -2.22 7.41
CA VAL A 304 22.37 -2.53 7.23
C VAL A 304 21.59 -1.24 7.20
N MET A 305 20.96 -0.93 6.08
CA MET A 305 20.02 0.19 5.98
C MET A 305 18.60 -0.36 5.99
N ALA A 306 17.69 0.29 6.69
CA ALA A 306 16.26 -0.06 6.64
C ALA A 306 15.42 1.19 6.40
N ALA A 307 14.24 0.99 5.80
CA ALA A 307 13.27 2.08 5.63
C ALA A 307 11.92 1.70 6.24
N THR A 308 11.28 2.69 6.86
CA THR A 308 9.92 2.56 7.39
C THR A 308 9.15 3.87 7.24
N ASN A 309 7.84 3.75 7.09
CA ASN A 309 6.93 4.90 7.17
C ASN A 309 6.41 5.09 8.61
N ARG A 310 6.66 4.12 9.51
CA ARG A 310 6.10 4.08 10.86
C ARG A 310 7.13 3.59 11.87
N ALA A 311 7.99 4.48 12.32
CA ALA A 311 8.97 4.18 13.36
C ALA A 311 8.30 3.89 14.73
N ASP A 312 7.11 4.44 14.96
CA ASP A 312 6.31 4.32 16.18
C ASP A 312 5.92 2.88 16.53
N ILE A 313 5.73 2.03 15.51
CA ILE A 313 5.32 0.63 15.71
C ILE A 313 6.49 -0.36 15.81
N LEU A 314 7.73 0.10 15.58
CA LEU A 314 8.90 -0.79 15.60
C LEU A 314 9.22 -1.28 17.01
N ASP A 315 9.73 -2.52 17.09
CA ASP A 315 10.24 -3.08 18.36
C ASP A 315 11.46 -2.28 18.81
N PRO A 316 11.46 -1.76 20.05
CA PRO A 316 12.59 -1.00 20.60
C PRO A 316 13.93 -1.75 20.56
N ALA A 317 13.89 -3.08 20.48
CA ALA A 317 15.09 -3.90 20.35
C ALA A 317 15.86 -3.61 19.04
N LEU A 318 15.17 -3.18 17.97
CA LEU A 318 15.82 -2.78 16.71
C LEU A 318 16.62 -1.48 16.84
N LEU A 319 16.18 -0.59 17.75
CA LEU A 319 16.75 0.76 17.94
C LEU A 319 17.87 0.79 18.99
N ARG A 320 18.28 -0.36 19.53
CA ARG A 320 19.37 -0.44 20.50
C ARG A 320 20.74 -0.22 19.81
N PRO A 321 21.70 0.40 20.51
CA PRO A 321 23.07 0.54 20.00
C PRO A 321 23.65 -0.78 19.52
N GLY A 322 24.36 -0.75 18.37
CA GLY A 322 24.89 -1.92 17.68
C GLY A 322 23.93 -2.55 16.66
N ARG A 323 22.72 -1.97 16.47
CA ARG A 323 21.73 -2.37 15.48
C ARG A 323 21.41 -1.20 14.57
N PHE A 324 20.17 -0.62 14.63
CA PHE A 324 19.87 0.64 13.97
C PHE A 324 20.22 1.80 14.92
N ASP A 325 21.49 2.09 15.03
CA ASP A 325 22.05 3.09 15.94
C ASP A 325 22.04 4.50 15.38
N ARG A 326 21.77 4.65 14.08
CA ARG A 326 21.46 5.93 13.44
C ARG A 326 20.05 5.93 12.86
N GLN A 327 19.37 7.05 13.05
CA GLN A 327 18.05 7.27 12.51
C GLN A 327 18.05 8.57 11.72
N VAL A 328 17.79 8.49 10.41
CA VAL A 328 17.73 9.62 9.49
C VAL A 328 16.27 9.87 9.14
N ASN A 329 15.78 11.06 9.46
CA ASN A 329 14.40 11.47 9.17
C ASN A 329 14.32 12.10 7.78
N VAL A 330 13.67 11.42 6.83
CA VAL A 330 13.45 11.91 5.48
C VAL A 330 12.08 12.55 5.41
N ASN A 331 12.04 13.86 5.61
CA ASN A 331 10.81 14.65 5.67
C ASN A 331 10.22 14.94 4.27
N LEU A 332 9.04 15.57 4.26
CA LEU A 332 8.50 16.14 3.02
C LEU A 332 9.39 17.33 2.59
N PRO A 333 9.61 17.52 1.28
CA PRO A 333 10.47 18.57 0.78
C PRO A 333 9.87 19.96 0.99
N ASP A 334 10.70 20.92 1.33
CA ASP A 334 10.38 22.35 1.35
C ASP A 334 10.18 22.91 -0.08
N VAL A 335 9.82 24.19 -0.23
CA VAL A 335 9.57 24.82 -1.54
C VAL A 335 10.80 24.67 -2.47
N LYS A 336 12.02 24.86 -1.94
CA LYS A 336 13.25 24.75 -2.73
C LYS A 336 13.50 23.30 -3.16
N GLY A 337 13.32 22.36 -2.24
CA GLY A 337 13.42 20.92 -2.51
C GLY A 337 12.40 20.47 -3.55
N ARG A 338 11.14 20.94 -3.46
CA ARG A 338 10.11 20.63 -4.46
C ARG A 338 10.49 21.16 -5.84
N GLU A 339 11.01 22.38 -5.92
CA GLU A 339 11.48 22.93 -7.20
C GLU A 339 12.62 22.11 -7.78
N GLN A 340 13.60 21.70 -6.97
CA GLN A 340 14.73 20.87 -7.41
C GLN A 340 14.24 19.48 -7.88
N ILE A 341 13.33 18.85 -7.14
CA ILE A 341 12.73 17.57 -7.49
C ILE A 341 11.99 17.66 -8.84
N LEU A 342 11.18 18.70 -9.02
CA LEU A 342 10.49 18.96 -10.28
C LEU A 342 11.47 19.07 -11.45
N LYS A 343 12.57 19.83 -11.29
CA LYS A 343 13.62 19.96 -12.31
C LYS A 343 14.27 18.62 -12.65
N VAL A 344 14.53 17.76 -11.65
CA VAL A 344 15.11 16.43 -11.89
C VAL A 344 14.15 15.55 -12.70
N HIS A 345 12.87 15.51 -12.32
CA HIS A 345 11.86 14.71 -13.04
C HIS A 345 11.46 15.27 -14.40
N ALA A 346 11.75 16.54 -14.65
CA ALA A 346 11.52 17.20 -15.93
C ALA A 346 12.63 16.94 -16.97
N ARG A 347 13.84 16.52 -16.57
CA ARG A 347 15.02 16.34 -17.46
C ARG A 347 14.73 15.57 -18.75
N ASN A 348 13.86 14.55 -18.67
CA ASN A 348 13.53 13.68 -19.81
C ASN A 348 12.13 13.97 -20.39
N LYS A 349 11.56 15.13 -20.12
CA LYS A 349 10.23 15.52 -20.61
C LYS A 349 10.34 16.80 -21.44
N PRO A 350 9.61 16.89 -22.56
CA PRO A 350 9.61 18.09 -23.40
C PRO A 350 8.77 19.18 -22.73
N MET A 351 9.42 20.05 -21.95
CA MET A 351 8.77 21.18 -21.27
C MET A 351 8.74 22.42 -22.19
N ALA A 352 7.69 23.20 -22.09
CA ALA A 352 7.60 24.51 -22.75
C ALA A 352 8.41 25.53 -21.94
N ALA A 353 8.85 26.62 -22.64
CA ALA A 353 9.71 27.64 -22.05
C ALA A 353 9.01 28.53 -21.01
N ASP A 354 7.68 28.55 -21.01
CA ASP A 354 6.83 29.30 -20.07
C ASP A 354 6.65 28.60 -18.71
N VAL A 355 7.10 27.34 -18.57
CA VAL A 355 6.92 26.57 -17.35
C VAL A 355 7.82 27.09 -16.23
N ASN A 356 7.19 27.57 -15.15
CA ASN A 356 7.86 28.06 -13.97
C ASN A 356 7.75 27.04 -12.81
N PHE A 357 8.82 26.25 -12.60
CA PHE A 357 8.85 25.25 -11.51
C PHE A 357 8.77 25.87 -10.12
N LYS A 358 9.18 27.12 -9.91
CA LYS A 358 9.06 27.81 -8.64
C LYS A 358 7.58 28.03 -8.27
N THR A 359 6.76 28.44 -9.24
CA THR A 359 5.31 28.58 -9.05
C THR A 359 4.66 27.22 -8.76
N VAL A 360 5.02 26.19 -9.54
CA VAL A 360 4.51 24.83 -9.31
C VAL A 360 4.90 24.31 -7.92
N ALA A 361 6.14 24.56 -7.48
CA ALA A 361 6.61 24.17 -6.15
C ALA A 361 5.85 24.86 -5.02
N ARG A 362 5.42 26.11 -5.21
CA ARG A 362 4.62 26.84 -4.20
C ARG A 362 3.24 26.24 -4.04
N ILE A 363 2.55 25.90 -5.13
CA ILE A 363 1.19 25.34 -5.06
C ILE A 363 1.16 23.88 -4.60
N THR A 364 2.28 23.17 -4.66
CA THR A 364 2.38 21.75 -4.29
C THR A 364 2.86 21.56 -2.84
N VAL A 365 2.40 22.40 -1.92
CA VAL A 365 2.70 22.25 -0.47
C VAL A 365 2.26 20.87 0.00
N GLY A 366 3.11 20.21 0.79
CA GLY A 366 2.83 18.87 1.32
C GLY A 366 3.03 17.72 0.35
N PHE A 367 3.41 17.97 -0.91
CA PHE A 367 3.70 16.89 -1.88
C PHE A 367 5.03 16.24 -1.58
N SER A 368 5.02 14.91 -1.61
CA SER A 368 6.22 14.08 -1.61
C SER A 368 6.91 14.07 -2.99
N GLY A 369 8.16 13.61 -3.03
CA GLY A 369 8.88 13.46 -4.30
C GLY A 369 8.17 12.55 -5.31
N ALA A 370 7.48 11.51 -4.84
CA ALA A 370 6.70 10.62 -5.69
C ALA A 370 5.46 11.30 -6.28
N GLU A 371 4.77 12.15 -5.50
CA GLU A 371 3.61 12.91 -5.97
C GLU A 371 4.02 13.97 -6.99
N LEU A 372 5.16 14.64 -6.80
CA LEU A 372 5.73 15.57 -7.78
C LEU A 372 6.12 14.87 -9.09
N ALA A 373 6.69 13.67 -9.01
CA ALA A 373 6.98 12.86 -10.20
C ALA A 373 5.69 12.44 -10.93
N ASN A 374 4.65 12.10 -10.17
CA ASN A 374 3.33 11.77 -10.70
C ASN A 374 2.67 12.99 -11.35
N LEU A 375 2.78 14.18 -10.76
CA LEU A 375 2.29 15.44 -11.32
C LEU A 375 2.83 15.67 -12.74
N LEU A 376 4.14 15.57 -12.91
CA LEU A 376 4.78 15.73 -14.21
C LEU A 376 4.42 14.61 -15.20
N ASN A 377 4.14 13.41 -14.72
CA ASN A 377 3.67 12.32 -15.56
C ASN A 377 2.23 12.56 -16.05
N GLU A 378 1.33 12.96 -15.14
CA GLU A 378 -0.05 13.30 -15.50
C GLU A 378 -0.10 14.50 -16.45
N ALA A 379 0.73 15.52 -16.23
CA ALA A 379 0.85 16.66 -17.16
C ALA A 379 1.29 16.23 -18.57
N ALA A 380 2.22 15.28 -18.65
CA ALA A 380 2.62 14.71 -19.95
C ALA A 380 1.46 13.96 -20.64
N ILE A 381 0.64 13.24 -19.87
CA ILE A 381 -0.55 12.55 -20.37
C ILE A 381 -1.58 13.57 -20.88
N TYR A 382 -1.80 14.68 -20.17
CA TYR A 382 -2.70 15.75 -20.61
C TYR A 382 -2.20 16.40 -21.90
N ALA A 383 -0.90 16.74 -22.01
CA ALA A 383 -0.30 17.27 -23.23
C ALA A 383 -0.48 16.33 -24.42
N ALA A 384 -0.22 15.03 -24.22
CA ALA A 384 -0.40 14.02 -25.25
C ALA A 384 -1.86 13.90 -25.72
N ARG A 385 -2.83 13.93 -24.78
CA ARG A 385 -4.27 13.94 -25.11
C ARG A 385 -4.71 15.18 -25.86
N ALA A 386 -4.11 16.33 -25.56
CA ALA A 386 -4.33 17.59 -26.28
C ALA A 386 -3.62 17.65 -27.64
N GLY A 387 -2.86 16.62 -28.04
CA GLY A 387 -2.08 16.59 -29.30
C GLY A 387 -0.90 17.55 -29.32
N LYS A 388 -0.47 18.04 -28.13
CA LYS A 388 0.66 18.96 -27.99
C LYS A 388 1.98 18.21 -27.95
N LYS A 389 3.06 18.84 -28.41
CA LYS A 389 4.43 18.28 -28.40
C LYS A 389 5.19 18.66 -27.12
N LEU A 390 4.80 19.73 -26.47
CA LEU A 390 5.41 20.26 -25.25
C LEU A 390 4.40 20.26 -24.11
N ILE A 391 4.92 20.12 -22.90
CA ILE A 391 4.13 20.25 -21.67
C ILE A 391 4.10 21.73 -21.30
N GLU A 392 2.93 22.33 -21.38
CA GLU A 392 2.66 23.74 -21.07
C GLU A 392 2.13 23.87 -19.63
N ASN A 393 2.08 25.09 -19.08
CA ASN A 393 1.53 25.38 -17.76
C ASN A 393 0.09 24.87 -17.56
N VAL A 394 -0.74 24.93 -18.61
CA VAL A 394 -2.12 24.42 -18.58
C VAL A 394 -2.17 22.93 -18.22
N HIS A 395 -1.27 22.13 -18.81
CA HIS A 395 -1.25 20.70 -18.55
C HIS A 395 -0.77 20.37 -17.13
N LEU A 396 0.13 21.18 -16.56
CA LEU A 396 0.56 21.06 -15.17
C LEU A 396 -0.57 21.43 -14.21
N TYR A 397 -1.33 22.48 -14.53
CA TYR A 397 -2.47 22.88 -13.72
C TYR A 397 -3.59 21.83 -13.73
N ASP A 398 -3.95 21.33 -14.91
CA ASP A 398 -4.94 20.26 -15.04
C ASP A 398 -4.52 18.97 -14.31
N ALA A 399 -3.21 18.67 -14.32
CA ALA A 399 -2.66 17.53 -13.59
C ALA A 399 -2.72 17.75 -12.07
N PHE A 400 -2.36 18.94 -11.61
CA PHE A 400 -2.46 19.34 -10.21
C PHE A 400 -3.91 19.29 -9.71
N ASP A 401 -4.82 19.91 -10.45
CA ASP A 401 -6.25 19.89 -10.17
C ASP A 401 -6.79 18.45 -10.06
N LYS A 402 -6.38 17.57 -10.97
CA LYS A 402 -6.76 16.15 -10.92
C LYS A 402 -6.21 15.42 -9.69
N ILE A 403 -4.97 15.69 -9.29
CA ILE A 403 -4.33 14.98 -8.17
C ILE A 403 -4.93 15.43 -6.84
N VAL A 404 -5.13 16.73 -6.65
CA VAL A 404 -5.64 17.30 -5.39
C VAL A 404 -7.14 17.07 -5.26
N MET A 405 -7.91 17.37 -6.31
CA MET A 405 -9.37 17.40 -6.25
C MET A 405 -10.05 16.19 -6.89
N GLY A 406 -9.33 15.40 -7.69
CA GLY A 406 -9.89 14.32 -8.47
C GLY A 406 -10.49 14.77 -9.81
N LEU A 407 -11.09 13.83 -10.53
CA LEU A 407 -11.64 14.10 -11.88
C LEU A 407 -12.93 14.93 -11.81
N LYS A 408 -13.04 15.95 -12.69
CA LYS A 408 -14.28 16.71 -12.93
C LYS A 408 -15.39 15.79 -13.44
N LYS A 409 -16.51 15.73 -12.73
CA LYS A 409 -17.69 14.94 -13.13
C LYS A 409 -18.52 15.72 -14.16
N LYS A 410 -18.23 15.57 -15.43
CA LYS A 410 -18.95 16.25 -16.53
C LYS A 410 -20.38 15.74 -16.77
N SER A 411 -20.73 14.59 -16.23
CA SER A 411 -22.02 13.94 -16.46
C SER A 411 -23.06 14.19 -15.36
N HIS A 412 -22.71 14.90 -14.29
CA HIS A 412 -23.64 15.19 -13.20
C HIS A 412 -24.44 16.45 -13.54
N VAL A 413 -25.73 16.25 -13.78
CA VAL A 413 -26.68 17.39 -13.94
C VAL A 413 -27.05 17.86 -12.54
N ILE A 414 -26.57 19.03 -12.17
CA ILE A 414 -26.89 19.70 -10.90
C ILE A 414 -28.15 20.54 -11.16
N THR A 415 -29.09 20.52 -10.23
CA THR A 415 -30.24 21.42 -10.30
C THR A 415 -29.81 22.87 -10.03
N GLU A 416 -30.53 23.85 -10.55
CA GLU A 416 -30.25 25.28 -10.30
C GLU A 416 -30.33 25.63 -8.80
N GLU A 417 -31.14 24.91 -8.05
CA GLU A 417 -31.24 25.04 -6.59
C GLU A 417 -29.98 24.52 -5.89
N ASP A 418 -29.53 23.33 -6.24
CA ASP A 418 -28.29 22.76 -5.69
C ASP A 418 -27.08 23.64 -6.07
N LYS A 419 -27.05 24.13 -7.30
CA LYS A 419 -25.99 25.02 -7.79
C LYS A 419 -25.92 26.30 -6.97
N ARG A 420 -27.10 26.85 -6.63
CA ARG A 420 -27.20 28.02 -5.75
C ARG A 420 -26.73 27.73 -4.34
N ILE A 421 -27.15 26.60 -3.76
CA ILE A 421 -26.72 26.18 -2.41
C ILE A 421 -25.21 26.06 -2.37
N LEU A 422 -24.61 25.33 -3.32
CA LEU A 422 -23.14 25.14 -3.43
C LEU A 422 -22.44 26.50 -3.59
N ALA A 423 -22.93 27.38 -4.43
CA ALA A 423 -22.32 28.69 -4.65
C ALA A 423 -22.26 29.53 -3.37
N TYR A 424 -23.32 29.54 -2.57
CA TYR A 424 -23.32 30.23 -1.29
C TYR A 424 -22.42 29.55 -0.25
N HIS A 425 -22.38 28.24 -0.25
CA HIS A 425 -21.52 27.46 0.62
C HIS A 425 -20.02 27.82 0.36
N GLU A 426 -19.58 27.67 -0.88
CA GLU A 426 -18.18 27.96 -1.27
C GLU A 426 -17.85 29.45 -1.15
N ALA A 427 -18.79 30.34 -1.50
CA ALA A 427 -18.60 31.78 -1.28
C ALA A 427 -18.45 32.12 0.20
N GLY A 428 -19.14 31.39 1.09
CA GLY A 428 -19.04 31.57 2.54
C GLY A 428 -17.61 31.29 3.04
N HIS A 429 -17.00 30.20 2.60
CA HIS A 429 -15.62 29.88 2.89
C HIS A 429 -14.67 30.95 2.33
N ALA A 430 -14.83 31.31 1.07
CA ALA A 430 -13.94 32.26 0.39
C ALA A 430 -13.99 33.67 1.01
N VAL A 431 -15.15 34.17 1.34
CA VAL A 431 -15.30 35.49 1.98
C VAL A 431 -14.65 35.51 3.36
N LEU A 432 -14.86 34.46 4.18
CA LEU A 432 -14.24 34.40 5.50
C LEU A 432 -12.72 34.21 5.41
N MET A 433 -12.23 33.47 4.41
CA MET A 433 -10.81 33.27 4.17
C MET A 433 -10.10 34.61 3.91
N GLU A 434 -10.69 35.51 3.14
CA GLU A 434 -10.15 36.84 2.86
C GLU A 434 -10.36 37.86 4.02
N LEU A 435 -11.32 37.63 4.91
CA LEU A 435 -11.58 38.50 6.07
C LEU A 435 -10.81 38.11 7.32
N CYS A 436 -10.40 36.84 7.44
CA CYS A 436 -9.63 36.36 8.57
C CYS A 436 -8.15 36.70 8.39
N GLN A 437 -7.55 37.32 9.39
CA GLN A 437 -6.22 37.92 9.30
C GLN A 437 -5.09 36.87 9.14
N HIS A 438 -5.29 35.67 9.68
CA HIS A 438 -4.27 34.61 9.70
C HIS A 438 -4.60 33.48 8.73
N SER A 439 -5.59 33.65 7.86
CA SER A 439 -5.94 32.70 6.81
C SER A 439 -5.06 32.91 5.58
N ASP A 440 -4.74 31.82 4.88
CA ASP A 440 -4.04 31.89 3.60
C ASP A 440 -5.00 32.42 2.51
N PRO A 441 -4.48 33.13 1.48
CA PRO A 441 -5.31 33.74 0.45
C PRO A 441 -6.02 32.69 -0.42
N VAL A 442 -7.20 33.04 -0.88
CA VAL A 442 -7.99 32.18 -1.81
C VAL A 442 -7.28 32.07 -3.15
N HIS A 443 -7.12 30.85 -3.62
CA HIS A 443 -6.58 30.57 -4.94
C HIS A 443 -7.67 30.32 -5.99
N GLU A 444 -8.56 29.36 -5.70
CA GLU A 444 -9.67 28.96 -6.60
C GLU A 444 -10.89 28.63 -5.77
N VAL A 445 -12.06 29.06 -6.24
CA VAL A 445 -13.36 28.65 -5.72
C VAL A 445 -14.17 28.05 -6.86
N THR A 446 -14.65 26.85 -6.71
CA THR A 446 -15.40 26.15 -7.76
C THR A 446 -16.58 25.38 -7.20
N ILE A 447 -17.67 25.39 -7.94
CA ILE A 447 -18.88 24.61 -7.65
C ILE A 447 -19.04 23.41 -8.59
N ILE A 448 -17.98 23.04 -9.32
CA ILE A 448 -17.98 21.88 -10.18
C ILE A 448 -17.74 20.63 -9.33
N PRO A 449 -18.65 19.64 -9.33
CA PRO A 449 -18.50 18.43 -8.54
C PRO A 449 -17.28 17.61 -8.92
N ARG A 450 -16.63 17.07 -7.91
CA ARG A 450 -15.41 16.25 -8.06
C ARG A 450 -15.66 14.77 -7.72
N GLY A 451 -14.68 13.93 -8.07
CA GLY A 451 -14.77 12.48 -7.88
C GLY A 451 -14.96 12.01 -6.45
N ASN A 452 -14.50 12.80 -5.48
CA ASN A 452 -14.52 12.47 -4.05
C ASN A 452 -15.86 12.74 -3.35
N GLY A 453 -16.91 13.12 -4.10
CA GLY A 453 -18.24 13.39 -3.55
C GLY A 453 -18.44 14.82 -3.05
N ALA A 454 -17.44 15.70 -3.15
CA ALA A 454 -17.57 17.12 -2.90
C ALA A 454 -18.39 17.78 -4.02
N GLY A 455 -19.36 18.61 -3.64
CA GLY A 455 -20.19 19.38 -4.57
C GLY A 455 -19.47 20.60 -5.12
N GLY A 456 -18.59 21.21 -4.33
CA GLY A 456 -17.74 22.34 -4.66
C GLY A 456 -16.42 22.24 -3.90
N PHE A 457 -15.58 23.25 -4.04
CA PHE A 457 -14.30 23.31 -3.37
C PHE A 457 -13.74 24.73 -3.36
N THR A 458 -13.26 25.17 -2.20
CA THR A 458 -12.51 26.41 -2.01
C THR A 458 -11.07 26.07 -1.68
N MET A 459 -10.15 26.48 -2.56
CA MET A 459 -8.72 26.20 -2.43
C MET A 459 -7.96 27.43 -1.97
N HIS A 460 -7.09 27.26 -1.00
CA HIS A 460 -6.08 28.24 -0.61
C HIS A 460 -4.68 27.75 -1.00
N VAL A 461 -3.75 28.65 -1.15
CA VAL A 461 -2.32 28.34 -1.36
C VAL A 461 -1.54 29.07 -0.28
N PRO A 462 -0.86 28.34 0.61
CA PRO A 462 0.01 28.96 1.60
C PRO A 462 1.09 29.81 0.92
N GLU A 463 1.35 30.98 1.46
CA GLU A 463 2.40 31.86 0.94
C GLU A 463 3.79 31.29 1.26
N ASP A 464 3.96 30.69 2.44
CA ASP A 464 5.19 30.08 2.92
C ASP A 464 4.95 28.71 3.57
N ASP A 465 5.98 27.86 3.61
CA ASP A 465 5.95 26.58 4.35
C ASP A 465 6.04 26.88 5.86
N LYS A 466 4.89 27.04 6.52
CA LYS A 466 4.82 27.34 7.97
C LYS A 466 5.15 26.08 8.77
N ILE A 467 6.00 26.24 9.78
CA ILE A 467 6.38 25.17 10.70
C ILE A 467 5.39 25.05 11.87
N PHE A 468 4.83 26.18 12.31
CA PHE A 468 3.92 26.25 13.46
C PHE A 468 2.62 26.95 13.09
N ASN A 469 1.51 26.40 13.58
CA ASN A 469 0.20 27.05 13.55
C ASN A 469 -0.04 27.72 14.90
N SER A 470 -0.27 29.02 14.89
CA SER A 470 -0.60 29.77 16.10
C SER A 470 -2.04 29.50 16.58
N TYR A 471 -2.33 29.84 17.83
CA TYR A 471 -3.69 29.75 18.37
C TYR A 471 -4.70 30.52 17.51
N ASN A 472 -4.33 31.73 17.05
CA ASN A 472 -5.20 32.57 16.24
C ASN A 472 -5.40 31.99 14.84
N GLU A 473 -4.39 31.41 14.23
CA GLU A 473 -4.53 30.69 12.94
C GLU A 473 -5.50 29.51 13.05
N MET A 474 -5.41 28.74 14.12
CA MET A 474 -6.35 27.61 14.34
C MET A 474 -7.78 28.08 14.59
N LEU A 475 -7.97 29.24 15.27
CA LEU A 475 -9.29 29.85 15.42
C LEU A 475 -9.84 30.38 14.10
N ASP A 476 -8.99 30.97 13.27
CA ASP A 476 -9.34 31.44 11.94
C ASP A 476 -9.71 30.26 11.02
N ASP A 477 -8.95 29.15 11.09
CA ASP A 477 -9.27 27.90 10.36
C ASP A 477 -10.67 27.36 10.74
N ILE A 478 -10.99 27.30 12.04
CA ILE A 478 -12.33 26.91 12.51
C ILE A 478 -13.42 27.87 11.96
N CYS A 479 -13.15 29.20 12.01
CA CYS A 479 -14.08 30.21 11.54
C CYS A 479 -14.34 30.10 10.03
N VAL A 480 -13.28 29.98 9.23
CA VAL A 480 -13.33 29.82 7.77
C VAL A 480 -14.06 28.54 7.38
N THR A 481 -13.72 27.43 8.04
CA THR A 481 -14.34 26.13 7.77
C THR A 481 -15.84 26.12 8.09
N LEU A 482 -16.31 26.92 9.05
CA LEU A 482 -17.75 27.09 9.31
C LEU A 482 -18.45 27.99 8.29
N GLY A 483 -17.71 28.68 7.42
CA GLY A 483 -18.24 29.68 6.50
C GLY A 483 -19.33 29.17 5.57
N GLY A 484 -19.14 27.99 4.98
CA GLY A 484 -20.14 27.37 4.11
C GLY A 484 -21.46 27.12 4.83
N ARG A 485 -21.37 26.51 6.02
CA ARG A 485 -22.53 26.23 6.86
C ARG A 485 -23.29 27.50 7.27
N VAL A 486 -22.57 28.53 7.71
CA VAL A 486 -23.14 29.81 8.11
C VAL A 486 -23.77 30.53 6.91
N ALA A 487 -23.17 30.45 5.73
CA ALA A 487 -23.75 31.02 4.51
C ALA A 487 -25.06 30.33 4.13
N GLU A 488 -25.17 29.01 4.24
CA GLU A 488 -26.41 28.28 4.07
C GLU A 488 -27.49 28.77 5.05
N GLU A 489 -27.20 28.85 6.34
CA GLU A 489 -28.14 29.31 7.39
C GLU A 489 -28.64 30.74 7.14
N LEU A 490 -27.76 31.64 6.74
CA LEU A 490 -28.12 33.05 6.50
C LEU A 490 -28.95 33.28 5.26
N VAL A 491 -28.70 32.50 4.20
CA VAL A 491 -29.26 32.77 2.85
C VAL A 491 -30.37 31.81 2.50
N ILE A 492 -30.11 30.52 2.64
CA ILE A 492 -31.04 29.46 2.27
C ILE A 492 -32.08 29.27 3.37
N LYS A 493 -31.75 29.60 4.63
CA LYS A 493 -32.54 29.36 5.84
C LYS A 493 -32.85 27.87 6.06
N ASP A 494 -32.03 27.01 5.51
CA ASP A 494 -32.06 25.57 5.69
C ASP A 494 -30.63 25.08 5.80
N ILE A 495 -30.47 23.84 6.17
CA ILE A 495 -29.17 23.21 6.44
C ILE A 495 -29.06 21.91 5.68
N THR A 496 -27.93 21.76 4.97
CA THR A 496 -27.69 20.55 4.19
C THR A 496 -26.67 19.64 4.86
N PRO A 497 -26.66 18.35 4.53
CA PRO A 497 -25.58 17.45 4.98
C PRO A 497 -24.23 17.75 4.29
N GLY A 498 -24.17 18.68 3.34
CA GLY A 498 -22.95 19.07 2.62
C GLY A 498 -21.81 19.46 3.55
N ALA A 499 -22.11 20.26 4.57
CA ALA A 499 -21.14 20.70 5.58
C ALA A 499 -20.64 19.60 6.55
N SER A 500 -20.96 18.32 6.33
CA SER A 500 -20.55 17.24 7.25
C SER A 500 -19.03 17.04 7.31
N GLY A 501 -18.31 17.33 6.22
CA GLY A 501 -16.86 17.34 6.17
C GLY A 501 -16.26 18.43 7.04
N ASP A 502 -16.80 19.65 6.89
CA ASP A 502 -16.37 20.85 7.60
C ASP A 502 -16.56 20.70 9.10
N LEU A 503 -17.71 20.18 9.52
CA LEU A 503 -17.99 19.94 10.94
C LEU A 503 -17.01 18.91 11.56
N ARG A 504 -16.60 17.89 10.81
CA ARG A 504 -15.56 16.95 11.28
C ARG A 504 -14.21 17.64 11.40
N HIS A 505 -13.84 18.45 10.41
CA HIS A 505 -12.59 19.20 10.44
C HIS A 505 -12.56 20.16 11.64
N VAL A 506 -13.56 21.00 11.81
CA VAL A 506 -13.74 21.91 12.95
C VAL A 506 -13.62 21.19 14.29
N THR A 507 -14.33 20.07 14.45
CA THR A 507 -14.27 19.28 15.69
C THR A 507 -12.86 18.70 15.93
N SER A 508 -12.18 18.24 14.87
CA SER A 508 -10.81 17.71 14.96
C SER A 508 -9.81 18.78 15.35
N VAL A 509 -9.89 19.97 14.74
CA VAL A 509 -9.01 21.11 15.06
C VAL A 509 -9.23 21.55 16.51
N ALA A 510 -10.48 21.82 16.90
CA ALA A 510 -10.81 22.22 18.26
C ALA A 510 -10.36 21.17 19.31
N ARG A 511 -10.54 19.87 19.02
CA ARG A 511 -10.06 18.80 19.90
C ARG A 511 -8.56 18.82 20.05
N ARG A 512 -7.78 18.94 18.96
CA ARG A 512 -6.30 19.03 19.02
C ARG A 512 -5.81 20.24 19.81
N MET A 513 -6.45 21.41 19.63
CA MET A 513 -6.15 22.61 20.39
C MET A 513 -6.23 22.36 21.90
N ILE A 514 -7.25 21.63 22.33
CA ILE A 514 -7.53 21.38 23.74
C ILE A 514 -6.69 20.21 24.27
N THR A 515 -6.68 19.06 23.56
CA THR A 515 -6.12 17.82 24.11
C THR A 515 -4.65 17.63 23.82
N GLN A 516 -4.12 18.19 22.74
CA GLN A 516 -2.70 18.02 22.36
C GLN A 516 -1.87 19.26 22.67
N TYR A 517 -2.40 20.46 22.41
CA TYR A 517 -1.62 21.69 22.49
C TYR A 517 -1.84 22.46 23.79
N GLY A 518 -2.78 22.04 24.67
CA GLY A 518 -3.04 22.69 25.93
C GLY A 518 -3.55 24.14 25.76
N MET A 519 -4.29 24.43 24.69
CA MET A 519 -4.80 25.75 24.33
C MET A 519 -6.18 26.04 24.96
N SER A 520 -6.41 25.62 26.20
CA SER A 520 -7.62 25.92 26.97
C SER A 520 -7.24 26.48 28.32
N GLU A 521 -7.85 27.61 28.70
CA GLU A 521 -7.66 28.22 30.03
C GLU A 521 -8.25 27.36 31.14
N GLU A 522 -9.40 26.70 30.89
CA GLU A 522 -10.10 25.88 31.89
C GLU A 522 -9.36 24.55 32.16
N LEU A 523 -8.77 23.94 31.16
CA LEU A 523 -8.07 22.66 31.25
C LEU A 523 -6.57 22.82 31.52
N GLY A 524 -6.03 24.02 31.35
CA GLY A 524 -4.63 24.35 31.62
C GLY A 524 -3.65 23.74 30.62
N LEU A 525 -2.34 23.84 30.94
CA LEU A 525 -1.25 23.38 30.09
C LEU A 525 -1.01 21.86 30.25
N VAL A 526 -2.01 21.06 29.92
CA VAL A 526 -1.97 19.58 30.07
C VAL A 526 -2.28 18.94 28.73
N ALA A 527 -1.43 18.02 28.27
CA ALA A 527 -1.70 17.16 27.12
C ALA A 527 -2.48 15.92 27.59
N TYR A 528 -3.75 15.86 27.24
CA TYR A 528 -4.64 14.73 27.56
C TYR A 528 -4.55 13.61 26.53
N ASP A 529 -4.14 13.93 25.30
CA ASP A 529 -3.94 12.97 24.22
C ASP A 529 -2.46 12.60 24.21
N SER A 530 -2.13 11.39 24.63
CA SER A 530 -0.76 10.90 24.46
C SER A 530 -0.72 10.18 23.11
N ASP A 531 0.20 10.56 22.26
CA ASP A 531 0.57 9.95 20.98
C ASP A 531 0.99 8.47 21.07
N GLN A 532 0.42 7.70 21.99
CA GLN A 532 0.64 6.27 21.96
C GLN A 532 -0.30 5.67 20.91
N PRO A 533 0.27 5.10 19.84
CA PRO A 533 -0.50 4.46 18.80
C PRO A 533 -1.42 3.43 19.43
N VAL A 534 -2.73 3.54 19.17
CA VAL A 534 -3.71 2.55 19.56
C VAL A 534 -3.28 1.21 18.96
N PHE A 535 -2.89 0.31 19.81
CA PHE A 535 -2.46 -1.03 19.42
C PHE A 535 -3.67 -1.75 18.80
N VAL A 536 -3.60 -2.06 17.51
CA VAL A 536 -4.65 -2.76 16.72
C VAL A 536 -4.98 -4.17 17.25
N GLY A 537 -4.70 -4.48 18.49
CA GLY A 537 -5.08 -5.70 19.19
C GLY A 537 -5.96 -5.44 20.40
N MET A 538 -6.22 -4.18 20.77
CA MET A 538 -7.07 -3.79 21.90
C MET A 538 -8.47 -3.29 21.48
N GLU A 539 -8.87 -3.51 20.24
CA GLU A 539 -10.19 -3.09 19.72
C GLU A 539 -11.39 -3.82 20.38
N TYR A 540 -11.13 -4.81 21.25
CA TYR A 540 -12.15 -5.49 22.07
C TYR A 540 -12.14 -5.11 23.56
N GLY A 541 -11.22 -4.27 23.99
CA GLY A 541 -11.25 -3.65 25.32
C GLY A 541 -11.64 -2.19 25.13
N HIS A 542 -12.66 -1.73 25.84
CA HIS A 542 -13.03 -0.32 25.93
C HIS A 542 -11.76 0.52 25.94
N SER A 543 -11.61 1.45 24.98
CA SER A 543 -10.65 2.54 25.05
C SER A 543 -11.01 3.33 26.31
N GLU A 544 -10.48 2.91 27.46
CA GLU A 544 -10.58 3.71 28.67
C GLU A 544 -9.89 5.03 28.34
N SER A 545 -10.70 6.09 28.31
CA SER A 545 -10.16 7.45 28.24
C SER A 545 -9.17 7.60 29.38
N LYS A 546 -7.93 7.98 29.07
CA LYS A 546 -6.84 8.15 30.08
C LYS A 546 -7.12 9.25 31.09
N TYR A 547 -8.27 9.88 31.02
CA TYR A 547 -8.73 10.95 31.88
C TYR A 547 -10.14 10.65 32.42
N SER A 548 -10.50 11.30 33.52
CA SER A 548 -11.77 11.10 34.19
C SER A 548 -12.95 11.53 33.33
N GLN A 549 -14.13 11.01 33.63
CA GLN A 549 -15.36 11.44 32.95
C GLN A 549 -15.64 12.93 33.15
N GLU A 550 -15.21 13.50 34.26
CA GLU A 550 -15.31 14.94 34.52
C GLU A 550 -14.44 15.74 33.56
N THR A 551 -13.17 15.30 33.35
CA THR A 551 -12.27 15.91 32.36
C THR A 551 -12.83 15.76 30.94
N ALA A 552 -13.40 14.58 30.59
CA ALA A 552 -14.07 14.38 29.30
C ALA A 552 -15.21 15.39 29.07
N ALA A 553 -16.06 15.60 30.09
CA ALA A 553 -17.15 16.56 30.01
C ALA A 553 -16.63 18.02 29.83
N LYS A 554 -15.52 18.39 30.49
CA LYS A 554 -14.89 19.69 30.29
C LYS A 554 -14.28 19.85 28.89
N ILE A 555 -13.63 18.80 28.35
CA ILE A 555 -13.11 18.81 26.97
C ILE A 555 -14.28 19.03 26.00
N ASP A 556 -15.39 18.30 26.15
CA ASP A 556 -16.57 18.48 25.31
C ASP A 556 -17.24 19.84 25.45
N ALA A 557 -17.19 20.45 26.63
CA ALA A 557 -17.69 21.81 26.88
C ALA A 557 -16.82 22.85 26.16
N GLU A 558 -15.48 22.73 26.25
CA GLU A 558 -14.54 23.61 25.60
C GLU A 558 -14.60 23.51 24.06
N ILE A 559 -14.70 22.29 23.50
CA ILE A 559 -14.92 22.12 22.05
C ILE A 559 -16.18 22.86 21.62
N ARG A 560 -17.28 22.70 22.35
CA ARG A 560 -18.54 23.42 22.07
C ARG A 560 -18.38 24.93 22.19
N ARG A 561 -17.64 25.43 23.18
CA ARG A 561 -17.38 26.87 23.35
C ARG A 561 -16.64 27.43 22.15
N LEU A 562 -15.48 26.82 21.77
CA LEU A 562 -14.68 27.27 20.63
C LEU A 562 -15.47 27.24 19.31
N THR A 563 -16.22 26.17 19.06
CA THR A 563 -17.02 26.07 17.85
C THR A 563 -18.18 27.06 17.80
N SER A 564 -18.83 27.33 18.95
CA SER A 564 -19.92 28.33 19.05
C SER A 564 -19.42 29.75 18.89
N GLU A 565 -18.30 30.10 19.48
CA GLU A 565 -17.66 31.41 19.34
C GLU A 565 -17.23 31.67 17.89
N ALA A 566 -16.61 30.66 17.24
CA ALA A 566 -16.22 30.75 15.84
C ALA A 566 -17.45 30.88 14.92
N HIS A 567 -18.53 30.14 15.19
CA HIS A 567 -19.80 30.24 14.46
C HIS A 567 -20.42 31.65 14.59
N ALA A 568 -20.47 32.21 15.82
CA ALA A 568 -20.97 33.56 16.05
C ALA A 568 -20.09 34.61 15.33
N ARG A 569 -18.76 34.45 15.32
CA ARG A 569 -17.84 35.34 14.61
C ARG A 569 -18.05 35.24 13.10
N ALA A 570 -18.15 34.05 12.53
CA ALA A 570 -18.41 33.79 11.12
C ALA A 570 -19.77 34.41 10.69
N THR A 571 -20.84 34.23 11.50
CA THR A 571 -22.13 34.79 11.27
C THR A 571 -22.08 36.31 11.19
N LYS A 572 -21.40 36.96 12.14
CA LYS A 572 -21.24 38.42 12.18
C LYS A 572 -20.50 38.91 10.92
N LEU A 573 -19.36 38.31 10.60
CA LEU A 573 -18.54 38.70 9.43
C LEU A 573 -19.30 38.57 8.11
N LEU A 574 -20.05 37.47 7.92
CA LEU A 574 -20.84 37.26 6.70
C LEU A 574 -22.06 38.16 6.64
N GLN A 575 -22.70 38.51 7.78
CA GLN A 575 -23.78 39.49 7.81
C GLN A 575 -23.32 40.90 7.45
N GLU A 576 -22.18 41.34 7.98
CA GLU A 576 -21.58 42.65 7.69
C GLU A 576 -21.15 42.75 6.22
N ASN A 577 -20.75 41.65 5.60
CA ASN A 577 -20.27 41.58 4.22
C ASN A 577 -21.25 40.86 3.28
N ARG A 578 -22.54 40.95 3.56
CA ARG A 578 -23.60 40.25 2.83
C ARG A 578 -23.61 40.54 1.32
N SER A 579 -23.36 41.78 0.92
CA SER A 579 -23.30 42.17 -0.49
C SER A 579 -22.18 41.48 -1.26
N ILE A 580 -21.02 41.29 -0.61
CA ILE A 580 -19.89 40.58 -1.20
C ILE A 580 -20.24 39.08 -1.38
N LEU A 581 -20.82 38.46 -0.34
CA LEU A 581 -21.28 37.08 -0.38
C LEU A 581 -22.27 36.84 -1.53
N ASP A 582 -23.29 37.73 -1.66
CA ASP A 582 -24.31 37.62 -2.70
C ASP A 582 -23.70 37.81 -4.10
N ASN A 583 -22.78 38.74 -4.30
CA ASN A 583 -22.12 38.96 -5.58
C ASN A 583 -21.20 37.75 -5.94
N MET A 584 -20.42 37.25 -5.00
CA MET A 584 -19.53 36.09 -5.22
C MET A 584 -20.34 34.85 -5.59
N ALA A 585 -21.44 34.57 -4.86
CA ALA A 585 -22.31 33.45 -5.18
C ALA A 585 -22.93 33.57 -6.57
N ARG A 586 -23.34 34.78 -7.00
CA ARG A 586 -23.88 35.02 -8.35
C ARG A 586 -22.84 34.73 -9.44
N VAL A 587 -21.60 35.21 -9.26
CA VAL A 587 -20.51 34.93 -10.21
C VAL A 587 -20.26 33.44 -10.29
N LEU A 588 -20.24 32.73 -9.13
CA LEU A 588 -20.07 31.28 -9.08
C LEU A 588 -21.20 30.52 -9.77
N VAL A 589 -22.44 30.93 -9.64
CA VAL A 589 -23.57 30.30 -10.34
C VAL A 589 -23.41 30.44 -11.86
N GLU A 590 -22.88 31.56 -12.34
CA GLU A 590 -22.76 31.81 -13.78
C GLU A 590 -21.49 31.24 -14.40
N ARG A 591 -20.34 31.36 -13.71
CA ARG A 591 -19.01 30.98 -14.23
C ARG A 591 -18.49 29.66 -13.66
N GLU A 592 -19.13 29.11 -12.66
CA GLU A 592 -18.81 27.86 -11.96
C GLU A 592 -17.44 27.84 -11.25
N THR A 593 -16.51 28.73 -11.60
CA THR A 593 -15.17 28.83 -11.03
C THR A 593 -14.69 30.28 -11.05
N ILE A 594 -14.13 30.75 -9.93
CA ILE A 594 -13.46 32.06 -9.80
C ILE A 594 -12.08 31.87 -9.17
N TYR A 595 -11.18 32.79 -9.43
CA TYR A 595 -9.79 32.75 -8.95
C TYR A 595 -9.44 33.94 -8.06
N THR A 596 -8.22 33.98 -7.55
CA THR A 596 -7.72 35.00 -6.62
C THR A 596 -8.08 36.43 -7.03
N GLU A 597 -7.95 36.79 -8.32
CA GLU A 597 -8.17 38.17 -8.77
C GLU A 597 -9.63 38.60 -8.69
N GLU A 598 -10.55 37.72 -9.12
CA GLU A 598 -11.98 37.96 -9.03
C GLU A 598 -12.42 38.09 -7.56
N VAL A 599 -11.90 37.16 -6.71
CA VAL A 599 -12.17 37.22 -5.28
C VAL A 599 -11.71 38.55 -4.70
N LYS A 600 -10.48 39.00 -4.99
CA LYS A 600 -9.96 40.30 -4.54
C LYS A 600 -10.75 41.50 -5.06
N MET A 601 -11.25 41.46 -6.30
CA MET A 601 -12.14 42.50 -6.81
C MET A 601 -13.47 42.57 -6.07
N LEU A 602 -14.10 41.41 -5.85
CA LEU A 602 -15.34 41.30 -5.09
C LEU A 602 -15.17 41.81 -3.66
N MET A 603 -14.04 41.45 -2.99
CA MET A 603 -13.71 41.94 -1.66
C MET A 603 -13.50 43.46 -1.60
N LYS A 604 -13.03 44.09 -2.69
CA LYS A 604 -12.93 45.54 -2.81
C LYS A 604 -14.25 46.23 -3.11
N GLY A 605 -15.37 45.48 -3.23
CA GLY A 605 -16.69 45.99 -3.48
C GLY A 605 -17.06 46.13 -4.96
N ALA A 606 -16.34 45.47 -5.88
CA ALA A 606 -16.73 45.43 -7.29
C ALA A 606 -18.09 44.75 -7.45
N SER A 607 -18.83 45.26 -8.44
CA SER A 607 -20.14 44.69 -8.77
C SER A 607 -19.98 43.36 -9.51
N TYR A 608 -20.97 42.51 -9.45
CA TYR A 608 -21.05 41.27 -10.22
C TYR A 608 -20.75 41.45 -11.70
N GLN A 609 -21.27 42.56 -12.34
CA GLN A 609 -21.07 42.83 -13.77
C GLN A 609 -19.62 43.18 -14.12
N GLU A 610 -18.96 44.01 -13.32
CA GLU A 610 -17.56 44.39 -13.51
C GLU A 610 -16.62 43.15 -13.45
N VAL A 611 -16.93 42.22 -12.56
CA VAL A 611 -16.13 40.99 -12.46
C VAL A 611 -16.32 40.10 -13.68
N LEU A 612 -17.57 39.97 -14.20
CA LEU A 612 -17.82 39.18 -15.41
C LEU A 612 -17.11 39.79 -16.62
N GLU A 613 -17.15 41.13 -16.79
CA GLU A 613 -16.47 41.82 -17.88
C GLU A 613 -14.94 41.58 -17.81
N MET A 614 -14.35 41.62 -16.63
CA MET A 614 -12.93 41.30 -16.44
C MET A 614 -12.62 39.82 -16.77
N MET A 615 -13.48 38.89 -16.34
CA MET A 615 -13.31 37.46 -16.65
C MET A 615 -13.36 37.22 -18.17
N ASP A 616 -14.26 37.88 -18.88
CA ASP A 616 -14.36 37.76 -20.35
C ASP A 616 -13.14 38.35 -21.05
N GLY A 617 -12.59 39.48 -20.54
CA GLY A 617 -11.36 40.10 -21.05
C GLY A 617 -10.13 39.20 -20.84
N ASN A 618 -10.03 38.46 -19.77
CA ASN A 618 -8.88 37.64 -19.41
C ASN A 618 -9.01 36.16 -19.86
N ALA A 619 -10.11 35.79 -20.51
CA ALA A 619 -10.45 34.38 -20.79
C ALA A 619 -9.39 33.66 -21.67
N GLU A 620 -8.79 34.36 -22.65
CA GLU A 620 -7.74 33.78 -23.51
C GLU A 620 -6.40 33.65 -22.78
N GLU A 621 -6.03 34.62 -21.96
CA GLU A 621 -4.77 34.57 -21.19
C GLU A 621 -4.80 33.46 -20.14
N ARG A 622 -5.94 33.29 -19.46
CA ARG A 622 -6.15 32.19 -18.49
C ARG A 622 -6.08 30.81 -19.14
N LYS A 623 -6.67 30.69 -20.32
CA LYS A 623 -6.62 29.43 -21.07
C LYS A 623 -5.20 29.00 -21.42
N ASN A 624 -4.31 29.99 -21.62
CA ASN A 624 -2.92 29.74 -22.02
C ASN A 624 -1.95 29.65 -20.81
N ASN A 625 -2.20 30.41 -19.75
CA ASN A 625 -1.35 30.42 -18.56
C ASN A 625 -2.18 30.53 -17.26
N PRO A 626 -2.74 29.42 -16.75
CA PRO A 626 -3.54 29.42 -15.50
C PRO A 626 -2.73 29.85 -14.28
N PHE A 627 -1.42 29.65 -14.28
CA PHE A 627 -0.54 30.04 -13.17
C PHE A 627 -0.20 31.54 -13.13
N ALA A 628 -0.51 32.32 -14.16
CA ALA A 628 -0.29 33.77 -14.11
C ALA A 628 -1.08 34.46 -12.99
N PHE A 629 -2.15 33.82 -12.52
CA PHE A 629 -3.09 34.34 -11.55
C PHE A 629 -2.93 33.68 -10.14
N VAL A 630 -1.89 32.87 -9.95
CA VAL A 630 -1.58 32.21 -8.68
C VAL A 630 -0.73 33.12 -7.81
N GLY A 631 -1.28 33.55 -6.69
CA GLY A 631 -0.59 34.34 -5.67
C GLY A 631 -0.23 35.73 -6.15
N GLY A 632 -0.69 36.79 -5.51
CA GLY A 632 -0.38 38.17 -5.82
C GLY A 632 1.11 38.49 -5.83
N SER A 633 1.85 37.93 -6.78
CA SER A 633 3.23 38.33 -7.05
C SER A 633 3.20 39.60 -7.88
N ASN A 634 3.55 40.69 -7.25
CA ASN A 634 3.96 41.92 -7.95
C ASN A 634 5.03 41.58 -8.98
N ASN A 635 4.62 41.28 -10.22
CA ASN A 635 5.50 41.11 -11.36
C ASN A 635 6.00 42.47 -11.91
N ASN A 636 5.98 43.53 -11.08
CA ASN A 636 6.47 44.85 -11.44
C ASN A 636 7.88 45.18 -10.87
N GLY A 637 8.63 44.17 -10.37
CA GLY A 637 9.93 44.41 -9.72
C GLY A 637 11.18 43.82 -10.37
N ASP A 638 11.05 42.92 -11.35
CA ASP A 638 12.21 42.21 -11.89
C ASP A 638 12.40 42.41 -13.40
N LYS A 639 12.21 43.63 -13.92
CA LYS A 639 12.59 43.99 -15.30
C LYS A 639 13.96 44.70 -15.41
N ASP A 640 14.71 44.82 -14.30
CA ASP A 640 16.03 45.51 -14.33
C ASP A 640 17.14 44.65 -13.74
N SER A 641 17.45 43.49 -14.31
CA SER A 641 18.80 42.88 -14.23
C SER A 641 19.01 41.67 -15.15
N GLU A 642 18.73 41.81 -16.44
CA GLU A 642 19.36 40.98 -17.45
C GLU A 642 19.89 41.89 -18.55
N LYS A 643 21.03 42.55 -18.27
CA LYS A 643 21.93 43.01 -19.29
C LYS A 643 22.95 41.92 -19.57
N THR A 644 22.70 41.23 -20.64
CA THR A 644 23.62 40.61 -21.59
C THR A 644 25.09 40.93 -21.34
N GLU A 645 25.87 39.93 -20.97
CA GLU A 645 27.27 39.79 -21.38
C GLU A 645 27.34 38.66 -22.43
N THR A 646 27.36 39.08 -23.68
CA THR A 646 27.86 38.30 -24.81
C THR A 646 29.36 38.28 -24.70
N ALA A 647 29.96 37.15 -24.40
CA ALA A 647 31.40 36.93 -24.63
C ALA A 647 31.59 36.20 -25.95
N GLU A 648 32.29 36.87 -26.84
CA GLU A 648 32.85 36.35 -28.07
C GLU A 648 33.90 35.27 -27.80
N GLU A 649 33.79 34.19 -28.54
CA GLU A 649 34.85 33.20 -28.75
C GLU A 649 36.00 33.83 -29.53
N THR A 650 37.23 33.72 -29.02
CA THR A 650 38.41 33.56 -29.91
C THR A 650 39.42 32.64 -29.23
N ALA A 651 39.83 31.68 -30.01
CA ALA A 651 40.87 30.69 -29.76
C ALA A 651 42.25 31.34 -29.68
N ASP A 652 43.19 30.78 -28.90
CA ASP A 652 44.47 30.17 -29.33
C ASP A 652 45.51 30.17 -28.22
N ALA A 653 46.19 29.00 -28.15
CA ALA A 653 47.61 28.75 -27.89
C ALA A 653 48.21 28.86 -26.47
N GLU A 654 48.47 27.70 -25.94
CA GLU A 654 49.70 27.07 -25.42
C GLU A 654 50.66 27.74 -24.41
N PRO A 655 51.52 26.99 -23.79
CA PRO A 655 51.79 27.06 -22.32
C PRO A 655 53.19 27.65 -22.04
N VAL A 656 53.41 28.17 -20.81
CA VAL A 656 54.79 28.46 -20.31
C VAL A 656 54.89 28.10 -18.82
N GLU A 657 55.96 27.41 -18.58
CA GLU A 657 56.59 26.81 -17.45
C GLU A 657 56.74 27.66 -16.17
N THR A 658 56.93 26.92 -15.09
CA THR A 658 57.44 27.27 -13.77
C THR A 658 58.76 28.08 -13.80
N PRO A 659 59.13 28.81 -12.70
CA PRO A 659 60.06 28.20 -11.78
C PRO A 659 59.91 28.49 -10.28
N VAL A 660 60.33 27.49 -9.57
CA VAL A 660 60.91 27.37 -8.21
C VAL A 660 61.82 28.55 -7.85
N ASP A 661 61.79 29.02 -6.60
CA ASP A 661 62.95 29.01 -5.66
C ASP A 661 62.61 29.73 -4.33
N THR A 662 62.90 29.01 -3.30
CA THR A 662 63.87 29.13 -2.18
C THR A 662 63.58 30.17 -1.11
N ALA A 663 63.39 29.61 0.07
CA ALA A 663 64.23 29.68 1.28
C ALA A 663 64.30 31.04 2.03
N ASP A 664 64.03 31.07 3.26
CA ASP A 664 64.92 31.05 4.44
C ASP A 664 64.17 31.55 5.66
N THR A 665 64.06 30.73 6.67
CA THR A 665 64.71 30.67 7.98
C THR A 665 64.47 31.79 9.00
N VAL A 666 64.39 31.27 10.24
CA VAL A 666 64.90 31.76 11.54
C VAL A 666 63.81 32.36 12.45
N ASP A 667 63.38 31.56 13.41
CA ASP A 667 63.86 31.40 14.80
C ASP A 667 63.26 32.34 15.84
N THR A 668 62.82 31.81 16.89
CA THR A 668 63.08 31.78 18.34
C THR A 668 61.81 31.84 19.14
N ALA A 669 61.51 30.77 19.86
CA ALA A 669 61.68 30.56 21.32
C ALA A 669 60.98 31.61 22.22
N ASP A 670 60.08 31.20 23.09
CA ASP A 670 60.38 30.97 24.50
C ASP A 670 59.13 30.61 25.33
N GLU A 671 59.33 29.56 26.08
CA GLU A 671 58.99 29.26 27.49
C GLU A 671 57.59 29.40 28.06
N THR A 672 57.21 28.24 28.60
CA THR A 672 56.28 27.89 29.67
C THR A 672 56.49 28.72 30.98
N PRO A 673 55.64 28.64 32.06
CA PRO A 673 55.25 27.39 32.75
C PRO A 673 53.83 27.36 33.39
N VAL A 674 53.33 26.15 33.57
CA VAL A 674 52.92 25.33 34.74
C VAL A 674 52.30 26.06 35.93
N GLU A 675 51.10 25.63 36.37
CA GLU A 675 50.68 25.38 37.78
C GLU A 675 49.32 24.67 37.76
N GLU A 676 49.28 23.46 38.10
CA GLU A 676 48.97 22.72 39.35
C GLU A 676 47.54 22.77 39.80
N ALA A 677 47.01 21.54 39.93
CA ALA A 677 45.77 21.16 40.59
C ALA A 677 45.88 21.30 42.13
N PRO A 678 44.77 21.20 42.87
CA PRO A 678 44.75 20.08 43.81
C PRO A 678 43.43 19.30 43.94
N GLU A 679 43.67 18.09 44.38
CA GLU A 679 42.94 16.93 44.82
C GLU A 679 41.70 17.13 45.72
N ALA A 680 40.78 16.20 45.51
CA ALA A 680 40.13 15.26 46.44
C ALA A 680 39.53 15.72 47.77
N GLU A 681 38.31 15.30 48.02
CA GLU A 681 37.93 14.68 49.29
C GLU A 681 36.73 13.73 49.17
N LYS A 682 36.92 12.57 49.76
CA LYS A 682 35.95 11.49 50.02
C LYS A 682 35.14 11.81 51.26
N ALA A 683 33.92 11.33 51.35
CA ALA A 683 33.25 10.74 52.54
C ALA A 683 31.95 10.09 52.08
N GLU A 684 31.81 8.82 52.10
CA GLU A 684 31.41 7.91 53.19
C GLU A 684 29.90 7.69 53.30
N GLU A 685 29.59 6.41 53.20
CA GLU A 685 28.37 5.69 53.44
C GLU A 685 27.63 6.05 54.73
N THR A 686 26.31 5.94 54.70
CA THR A 686 25.57 5.23 55.76
C THR A 686 24.31 4.60 55.22
N GLU A 687 24.25 3.28 55.41
CA GLU A 687 23.05 2.44 55.44
C GLU A 687 22.02 2.97 56.44
N ASN A 688 20.76 2.85 56.12
CA ASN A 688 19.82 2.33 57.11
C ASN A 688 18.66 1.57 56.48
N LYS A 689 18.51 0.34 56.88
CA LYS A 689 17.32 -0.51 56.84
C LYS A 689 16.27 0.08 57.78
N ASP A 690 14.99 -0.12 57.45
CA ASP A 690 14.00 -0.98 58.11
C ASP A 690 12.56 -0.53 57.76
N GLU A 691 11.81 -1.53 57.38
CA GLU A 691 10.42 -1.90 57.74
C GLU A 691 9.28 -0.85 57.61
N GLU A 692 8.29 -1.07 56.72
CA GLU A 692 7.05 -1.88 56.81
C GLU A 692 6.45 -2.12 55.43
#